data_13ee5daea84bed799edd1610a0f02600
#
_entry.id   13ee5daea84bed799edd1610a0f02600
#
_cell.length_a   1.000
_cell.length_b   1.000
_cell.length_c   1.000
_cell.angle_alpha   90.00
_cell.angle_beta   90.00
_cell.angle_gamma   90.00
#
_symmetry.space_group_name_H-M   'P 1'
#
loop_
_entity.id
_entity.type
_entity.pdbx_description
1 polymer ?
#
loop_
_entity_poly.entity_id
_entity_poly.type
_entity_poly.pdbx_seq_one_letter_code
_entity_poly.pdbx_strand_id
1 'polypeptide(L)'
;MREIFYPTSIAVIGVSAKPTNLGRNIVANLIEYGFTGIVYAVGPSGGMIETRRIFRSVGDIPDHVDLAVIFTPAHTVPGILEECGKKGIRWAIIETAGFREYTEEGQQLEHEISRVAEKYGIQFVGPNCIGAINMENGMCLPFPRLTKFVKLGDVSMITQSGGVGMSALNLMANEGLGLNKFISVGNMLNIDAEDMLEYLITDEGTGLIFMYLESIRDGRRLMDIARRSPKPVVIFKANIGELGRNIAQSHTASLASDDKIVEAAFHQAGIIRVNDATTFGNNLKILGLPPLRGKNLAIISRSGGHAVIAADATELAGFNLGHFPESFLREIEQHFRASVIRLTNPLDLGDLFDLNVYAQIVEQTLQLEDVDGLVFLHTSLSEAENMTSRKLLDRMIELVEKYDKPVAYYISASAEEVNYLKQNYDFPIFTQVVETIRALQMSNHYYVRSGKIRSKAEIPTYKTNRRGVEELIANAKAEKRDLLISEALQVLEHYQIPTVPSVMAMTVDEVQSVAEKLGYPVAMKIVAEQISHKSDVGGVQLNLHNSQAVAAAFEDMMTRIHQAYPEAKLDGVLVQPMVTGGRELILGGRQDPQFGPIVLVGLGGIFVEIFEESQLRVAPLARRTAVEMIENLRGYQILAGARGHKRVDIEAAVETLLKLSQLLMDFPEIKELDINPLRVFHDEEGCRALDARIILDL
;
A
#
# COMPACT_ATOMS: atom_id res chain seq x y z
N MET A 1 -4.75 17.42 17.17
CA MET A 1 -4.22 16.03 17.36
C MET A 1 -3.23 15.93 18.51
N ARG A 2 -2.42 16.96 18.77
CA ARG A 2 -1.48 16.95 19.89
C ARG A 2 -2.18 16.76 21.24
N GLU A 3 -3.38 17.30 21.41
CA GLU A 3 -4.19 17.22 22.63
C GLU A 3 -4.62 15.78 22.97
N ILE A 4 -4.69 14.89 21.97
CA ILE A 4 -4.96 13.46 22.21
C ILE A 4 -3.78 12.78 22.89
N PHE A 5 -2.55 13.14 22.49
CA PHE A 5 -1.34 12.48 23.01
C PHE A 5 -0.67 13.19 24.17
N TYR A 6 -0.92 14.51 24.35
CA TYR A 6 -0.30 15.32 25.41
C TYR A 6 -1.33 16.09 26.24
N PRO A 7 -2.42 15.42 26.69
CA PRO A 7 -3.33 16.08 27.63
C PRO A 7 -2.64 16.31 28.97
N THR A 8 -2.96 17.42 29.63
CA THR A 8 -2.55 17.69 31.01
C THR A 8 -3.55 17.14 32.02
N SER A 9 -4.77 16.86 31.56
CA SER A 9 -5.85 16.30 32.38
C SER A 9 -6.75 15.36 31.58
N ILE A 10 -7.11 14.21 32.18
CA ILE A 10 -7.93 13.16 31.55
C ILE A 10 -9.11 12.83 32.46
N ALA A 11 -10.34 12.84 31.92
CA ALA A 11 -11.51 12.27 32.57
C ALA A 11 -11.81 10.87 32.02
N VAL A 12 -11.66 9.84 32.83
CA VAL A 12 -12.05 8.45 32.51
C VAL A 12 -13.48 8.21 32.96
N ILE A 13 -14.40 8.01 32.03
CA ILE A 13 -15.84 7.92 32.24
C ILE A 13 -16.31 6.47 32.09
N GLY A 14 -17.08 5.98 33.05
CA GLY A 14 -17.50 4.57 33.16
C GLY A 14 -16.74 3.81 34.25
N VAL A 15 -16.15 4.53 35.21
CA VAL A 15 -15.40 3.96 36.32
C VAL A 15 -16.31 3.56 37.48
N SER A 16 -16.03 2.41 38.07
CA SER A 16 -16.62 2.01 39.34
C SER A 16 -15.62 1.31 40.23
N ALA A 17 -15.94 1.20 41.54
CA ALA A 17 -15.09 0.52 42.51
C ALA A 17 -15.05 -1.02 42.34
N LYS A 18 -15.92 -1.60 41.48
CA LYS A 18 -15.97 -3.05 41.26
C LYS A 18 -14.67 -3.56 40.61
N PRO A 19 -14.07 -4.66 41.11
CA PRO A 19 -12.82 -5.21 40.55
C PRO A 19 -12.92 -5.62 39.06
N THR A 20 -14.11 -5.97 38.60
CA THR A 20 -14.38 -6.40 37.20
C THR A 20 -14.69 -5.23 36.25
N ASN A 21 -14.65 -3.99 36.74
CA ASN A 21 -14.94 -2.81 35.90
C ASN A 21 -13.74 -2.48 35.04
N LEU A 22 -13.94 -2.46 33.73
CA LEU A 22 -12.85 -2.21 32.75
C LEU A 22 -12.39 -0.73 32.74
N GLY A 23 -13.29 0.23 32.99
CA GLY A 23 -12.90 1.65 33.15
C GLY A 23 -11.93 1.87 34.33
N ARG A 24 -12.00 1.03 35.35
CA ARG A 24 -11.02 0.97 36.44
C ARG A 24 -9.61 0.63 35.93
N ASN A 25 -9.51 -0.28 34.95
CA ASN A 25 -8.21 -0.68 34.39
C ASN A 25 -7.52 0.48 33.68
N ILE A 26 -8.28 1.35 33.00
CA ILE A 26 -7.73 2.54 32.35
C ILE A 26 -7.05 3.46 33.39
N VAL A 27 -7.75 3.73 34.51
CA VAL A 27 -7.17 4.52 35.61
C VAL A 27 -5.92 3.87 36.17
N ALA A 28 -5.94 2.55 36.35
CA ALA A 28 -4.81 1.80 36.87
C ALA A 28 -3.62 1.75 35.90
N ASN A 29 -3.86 1.64 34.59
CA ASN A 29 -2.81 1.73 33.57
C ASN A 29 -2.15 3.12 33.58
N LEU A 30 -2.93 4.20 33.64
CA LEU A 30 -2.39 5.57 33.74
C LEU A 30 -1.48 5.77 34.95
N ILE A 31 -1.82 5.14 36.08
CA ILE A 31 -0.98 5.19 37.29
C ILE A 31 0.29 4.36 37.12
N GLU A 32 0.14 3.14 36.63
CA GLU A 32 1.25 2.17 36.48
C GLU A 32 2.31 2.64 35.46
N TYR A 33 1.84 3.26 34.36
CA TYR A 33 2.73 3.83 33.35
C TYR A 33 3.25 5.23 33.70
N GLY A 34 2.85 5.78 34.85
CA GLY A 34 3.39 7.03 35.39
C GLY A 34 2.90 8.28 34.65
N PHE A 35 1.64 8.29 34.21
CA PHE A 35 1.08 9.50 33.56
C PHE A 35 1.27 10.73 34.43
N THR A 36 1.88 11.75 33.88
CA THR A 36 2.30 12.96 34.58
C THR A 36 1.19 13.99 34.79
N GLY A 37 0.02 13.81 34.13
CA GLY A 37 -1.13 14.70 34.22
C GLY A 37 -2.14 14.31 35.33
N ILE A 38 -3.23 15.05 35.39
CA ILE A 38 -4.31 14.82 36.35
C ILE A 38 -5.31 13.82 35.78
N VAL A 39 -5.69 12.83 36.59
CA VAL A 39 -6.67 11.80 36.22
C VAL A 39 -7.92 11.94 37.08
N TYR A 40 -9.06 12.17 36.44
CA TYR A 40 -10.39 12.20 37.05
C TYR A 40 -11.14 10.93 36.70
N ALA A 41 -11.59 10.18 37.73
CA ALA A 41 -12.46 9.05 37.54
C ALA A 41 -13.92 9.50 37.61
N VAL A 42 -14.78 9.09 36.66
CA VAL A 42 -16.21 9.46 36.61
C VAL A 42 -17.06 8.21 36.48
N GLY A 43 -18.09 8.12 37.31
CA GLY A 43 -19.06 7.03 37.26
C GLY A 43 -20.24 7.21 38.21
N PRO A 44 -21.44 6.71 37.86
CA PRO A 44 -22.70 7.07 38.51
C PRO A 44 -22.77 6.69 39.99
N SER A 45 -22.04 5.66 40.41
CA SER A 45 -22.03 5.20 41.79
C SER A 45 -21.20 6.06 42.75
N GLY A 46 -20.30 6.92 42.20
CA GLY A 46 -19.31 7.60 43.02
C GLY A 46 -18.35 6.64 43.74
N GLY A 47 -17.65 7.12 44.77
CA GLY A 47 -16.75 6.29 45.57
C GLY A 47 -15.28 6.65 45.42
N MET A 48 -14.40 5.67 45.65
CA MET A 48 -12.96 5.83 45.60
C MET A 48 -12.32 4.69 44.80
N ILE A 49 -11.25 5.00 44.03
CA ILE A 49 -10.40 4.03 43.34
C ILE A 49 -8.94 4.50 43.39
N GLU A 50 -8.02 3.61 43.77
CA GLU A 50 -6.57 3.90 43.80
C GLU A 50 -6.25 5.29 44.41
N THR A 51 -6.87 5.57 45.59
CA THR A 51 -6.78 6.86 46.29
C THR A 51 -7.44 8.07 45.62
N ARG A 52 -8.13 7.89 44.48
CA ARG A 52 -8.84 8.94 43.75
C ARG A 52 -10.35 8.89 43.96
N ARG A 53 -10.95 10.06 44.03
CA ARG A 53 -12.42 10.21 44.09
C ARG A 53 -13.03 9.89 42.74
N ILE A 54 -14.12 9.11 42.72
CA ILE A 54 -14.99 8.93 41.57
C ILE A 54 -16.09 9.99 41.61
N PHE A 55 -16.07 10.92 40.65
CA PHE A 55 -17.12 11.92 40.46
C PHE A 55 -18.36 11.27 39.86
N ARG A 56 -19.54 11.77 40.15
CA ARG A 56 -20.80 11.16 39.66
C ARG A 56 -21.10 11.55 38.21
N SER A 57 -20.70 12.73 37.79
CA SER A 57 -20.85 13.24 36.43
C SER A 57 -19.61 14.01 36.01
N VAL A 58 -19.48 14.25 34.70
CA VAL A 58 -18.40 15.10 34.14
C VAL A 58 -18.53 16.55 34.67
N GLY A 59 -19.77 17.01 34.86
CA GLY A 59 -20.05 18.35 35.39
C GLY A 59 -19.56 18.56 36.82
N ASP A 60 -19.45 17.49 37.63
CA ASP A 60 -19.00 17.57 39.03
C ASP A 60 -17.47 17.78 39.18
N ILE A 61 -16.69 17.61 38.10
CA ILE A 61 -15.25 17.87 38.11
C ILE A 61 -15.02 19.37 38.24
N PRO A 62 -14.27 19.85 39.27
CA PRO A 62 -14.11 21.28 39.49
C PRO A 62 -13.23 21.97 38.44
N ASP A 63 -12.27 21.23 37.88
CA ASP A 63 -11.20 21.77 37.03
C ASP A 63 -11.52 21.62 35.53
N HIS A 64 -10.69 22.24 34.70
CA HIS A 64 -10.67 22.01 33.25
C HIS A 64 -10.19 20.59 32.95
N VAL A 65 -10.74 19.98 31.88
CA VAL A 65 -10.36 18.67 31.40
C VAL A 65 -10.04 18.75 29.92
N ASP A 66 -8.85 18.29 29.52
CA ASP A 66 -8.40 18.32 28.14
C ASP A 66 -8.97 17.16 27.30
N LEU A 67 -8.99 15.94 27.89
CA LEU A 67 -9.37 14.73 27.18
C LEU A 67 -10.38 13.91 27.97
N ALA A 68 -11.47 13.51 27.34
CA ALA A 68 -12.43 12.54 27.86
C ALA A 68 -12.18 11.14 27.28
N VAL A 69 -12.13 10.11 28.13
CA VAL A 69 -12.10 8.69 27.71
C VAL A 69 -13.41 8.05 28.14
N ILE A 70 -14.22 7.64 27.16
CA ILE A 70 -15.59 7.14 27.41
C ILE A 70 -15.64 5.63 27.22
N PHE A 71 -15.94 4.92 28.30
CA PHE A 71 -16.12 3.47 28.31
C PHE A 71 -17.38 3.08 29.11
N THR A 72 -18.53 3.30 28.48
CA THR A 72 -19.88 3.12 29.06
C THR A 72 -20.79 2.40 28.07
N PRO A 73 -21.99 1.90 28.44
CA PRO A 73 -22.92 1.34 27.45
C PRO A 73 -23.24 2.32 26.30
N ALA A 74 -23.29 1.83 25.08
CA ALA A 74 -23.38 2.65 23.87
C ALA A 74 -24.50 3.70 23.89
N HIS A 75 -25.71 3.33 24.37
CA HIS A 75 -26.87 4.23 24.43
C HIS A 75 -26.67 5.43 25.39
N THR A 76 -25.67 5.39 26.28
CA THR A 76 -25.37 6.51 27.20
C THR A 76 -24.36 7.51 26.62
N VAL A 77 -23.63 7.11 25.58
CA VAL A 77 -22.52 7.89 25.01
C VAL A 77 -22.96 9.27 24.48
N PRO A 78 -24.10 9.42 23.74
CA PRO A 78 -24.53 10.73 23.27
C PRO A 78 -24.74 11.73 24.41
N GLY A 79 -25.40 11.31 25.51
CA GLY A 79 -25.63 12.17 26.70
C GLY A 79 -24.32 12.55 27.41
N ILE A 80 -23.38 11.61 27.53
CA ILE A 80 -22.08 11.86 28.14
C ILE A 80 -21.24 12.83 27.27
N LEU A 81 -21.29 12.66 25.96
CA LEU A 81 -20.59 13.56 25.03
C LEU A 81 -21.16 14.99 25.08
N GLU A 82 -22.50 15.12 25.28
CA GLU A 82 -23.14 16.39 25.52
C GLU A 82 -22.69 17.03 26.85
N GLU A 83 -22.55 16.27 27.94
CA GLU A 83 -21.99 16.75 29.19
C GLU A 83 -20.54 17.23 29.00
N CYS A 84 -19.71 16.48 28.28
CA CYS A 84 -18.36 16.87 27.92
C CYS A 84 -18.33 18.20 27.17
N GLY A 85 -19.21 18.36 26.18
CA GLY A 85 -19.33 19.60 25.41
C GLY A 85 -19.74 20.82 26.27
N LYS A 86 -20.70 20.66 27.18
CA LYS A 86 -21.11 21.70 28.17
C LYS A 86 -19.98 22.06 29.11
N LYS A 87 -19.14 21.08 29.50
CA LYS A 87 -17.95 21.26 30.34
C LYS A 87 -16.82 21.99 29.61
N GLY A 88 -16.86 22.06 28.28
CA GLY A 88 -15.82 22.67 27.46
C GLY A 88 -14.74 21.70 26.97
N ILE A 89 -14.92 20.38 27.19
CA ILE A 89 -14.00 19.35 26.66
C ILE A 89 -14.17 19.29 25.16
N ARG A 90 -13.06 19.34 24.41
CA ARG A 90 -13.05 19.35 22.94
C ARG A 90 -12.44 18.11 22.33
N TRP A 91 -11.84 17.22 23.13
CA TRP A 91 -11.21 16.01 22.67
C TRP A 91 -11.75 14.80 23.44
N ALA A 92 -12.09 13.74 22.71
CA ALA A 92 -12.57 12.51 23.32
C ALA A 92 -12.00 11.26 22.63
N ILE A 93 -11.92 10.17 23.40
CA ILE A 93 -11.70 8.80 22.90
C ILE A 93 -12.89 7.96 23.34
N ILE A 94 -13.62 7.39 22.39
CA ILE A 94 -14.80 6.58 22.65
C ILE A 94 -14.42 5.10 22.45
N GLU A 95 -14.08 4.42 23.55
CA GLU A 95 -13.68 3.01 23.52
C GLU A 95 -14.88 2.07 23.43
N THR A 96 -16.06 2.57 23.76
CA THR A 96 -17.33 1.84 23.74
C THR A 96 -17.60 1.22 22.37
N ALA A 97 -17.93 -0.07 22.34
CA ALA A 97 -18.48 -0.79 21.20
C ALA A 97 -20.03 -0.86 21.27
N GLY A 98 -20.67 -1.33 20.19
CA GLY A 98 -22.13 -1.46 20.10
C GLY A 98 -22.75 -0.36 19.24
N PHE A 99 -22.05 0.08 18.24
CA PHE A 99 -22.49 1.05 17.21
C PHE A 99 -22.81 0.32 15.89
N ARG A 100 -22.53 0.91 14.73
CA ARG A 100 -22.86 0.35 13.40
C ARG A 100 -22.32 -1.06 13.16
N GLU A 101 -21.21 -1.42 13.82
CA GLU A 101 -20.59 -2.74 13.73
C GLU A 101 -21.44 -3.85 14.38
N TYR A 102 -22.50 -3.49 15.12
CA TYR A 102 -23.32 -4.44 15.89
C TYR A 102 -24.79 -4.48 15.43
N THR A 103 -25.44 -3.32 15.29
CA THR A 103 -26.87 -3.23 14.93
C THR A 103 -27.19 -1.97 14.11
N GLU A 104 -28.38 -1.96 13.45
CA GLU A 104 -28.91 -0.75 12.79
C GLU A 104 -29.21 0.38 13.80
N GLU A 105 -29.63 0.03 15.02
CA GLU A 105 -29.81 1.01 16.11
C GLU A 105 -28.47 1.65 16.50
N GLY A 106 -27.37 0.87 16.44
CA GLY A 106 -26.02 1.37 16.63
C GLY A 106 -25.62 2.43 15.59
N GLN A 107 -26.11 2.34 14.35
CA GLN A 107 -25.91 3.35 13.33
C GLN A 107 -26.64 4.67 13.69
N GLN A 108 -27.82 4.60 14.28
CA GLN A 108 -28.51 5.80 14.76
C GLN A 108 -27.74 6.50 15.88
N LEU A 109 -27.13 5.72 16.80
CA LEU A 109 -26.24 6.27 17.83
C LEU A 109 -25.02 6.97 17.25
N GLU A 110 -24.44 6.48 16.13
CA GLU A 110 -23.36 7.18 15.43
C GLU A 110 -23.80 8.54 14.90
N HIS A 111 -24.98 8.63 14.32
CA HIS A 111 -25.56 9.92 13.89
C HIS A 111 -25.76 10.88 15.07
N GLU A 112 -26.22 10.35 16.23
CA GLU A 112 -26.41 11.18 17.42
C GLU A 112 -25.09 11.72 17.97
N ILE A 113 -24.07 10.86 18.15
CA ILE A 113 -22.76 11.33 18.65
C ILE A 113 -22.10 12.30 17.67
N SER A 114 -22.24 12.09 16.35
CA SER A 114 -21.72 13.03 15.33
C SER A 114 -22.38 14.40 15.45
N ARG A 115 -23.72 14.44 15.61
CA ARG A 115 -24.46 15.69 15.80
C ARG A 115 -24.06 16.43 17.07
N VAL A 116 -23.87 15.69 18.18
CA VAL A 116 -23.42 16.28 19.45
C VAL A 116 -21.99 16.81 19.32
N ALA A 117 -21.11 16.05 18.69
CA ALA A 117 -19.74 16.46 18.46
C ALA A 117 -19.65 17.74 17.61
N GLU A 118 -20.41 17.82 16.53
CA GLU A 118 -20.51 19.01 15.69
C GLU A 118 -21.04 20.23 16.49
N LYS A 119 -22.14 20.06 17.24
CA LYS A 119 -22.74 21.12 18.05
C LYS A 119 -21.77 21.76 19.03
N TYR A 120 -20.89 20.97 19.63
CA TYR A 120 -19.95 21.44 20.65
C TYR A 120 -18.51 21.57 20.14
N GLY A 121 -18.22 21.27 18.88
CA GLY A 121 -16.88 21.28 18.30
C GLY A 121 -15.95 20.24 18.93
N ILE A 122 -16.48 19.05 19.26
CA ILE A 122 -15.70 17.95 19.83
C ILE A 122 -15.07 17.12 18.71
N GLN A 123 -13.78 16.89 18.80
CA GLN A 123 -13.07 15.93 17.96
C GLN A 123 -12.92 14.63 18.75
N PHE A 124 -13.16 13.47 18.11
CA PHE A 124 -13.06 12.20 18.84
C PHE A 124 -12.51 11.06 17.98
N VAL A 125 -11.84 10.11 18.67
CA VAL A 125 -11.35 8.85 18.11
C VAL A 125 -12.33 7.74 18.47
N GLY A 126 -12.54 6.80 17.55
CA GLY A 126 -13.47 5.69 17.70
C GLY A 126 -14.81 5.96 16.99
N PRO A 127 -15.94 5.44 17.49
CA PRO A 127 -16.08 4.50 18.61
C PRO A 127 -15.45 3.12 18.36
N ASN A 128 -15.63 2.18 19.28
CA ASN A 128 -15.14 0.80 19.17
C ASN A 128 -13.61 0.73 18.99
N CYS A 129 -12.87 1.37 19.89
CA CYS A 129 -11.41 1.38 19.90
C CYS A 129 -10.88 0.95 21.28
N ILE A 130 -9.58 0.80 21.43
CA ILE A 130 -8.92 0.48 22.70
C ILE A 130 -8.05 1.63 23.23
N GLY A 131 -8.32 2.85 22.81
CA GLY A 131 -7.63 4.03 23.31
C GLY A 131 -6.29 4.32 22.67
N ALA A 132 -5.46 5.05 23.40
CA ALA A 132 -4.16 5.53 22.96
C ALA A 132 -3.09 5.33 24.04
N ILE A 133 -1.83 5.25 23.61
CA ILE A 133 -0.65 5.23 24.48
C ILE A 133 0.33 6.31 23.99
N ASN A 134 0.92 7.05 24.92
CA ASN A 134 2.09 7.87 24.67
C ASN A 134 3.15 7.56 25.74
N MET A 135 4.25 6.94 25.31
CA MET A 135 5.31 6.49 26.21
C MET A 135 6.14 7.63 26.77
N GLU A 136 6.12 8.81 26.13
CA GLU A 136 6.89 9.98 26.58
C GLU A 136 6.35 10.58 27.88
N ASN A 137 5.04 10.54 28.09
CA ASN A 137 4.38 11.10 29.26
C ASN A 137 3.65 10.08 30.15
N GLY A 138 3.80 8.79 29.83
CA GLY A 138 3.18 7.69 30.58
C GLY A 138 1.67 7.54 30.35
N MET A 139 1.09 8.19 29.35
CA MET A 139 -0.34 8.02 29.03
C MET A 139 -0.59 6.62 28.45
N CYS A 140 -1.41 5.84 29.17
CA CYS A 140 -1.81 4.48 28.76
C CYS A 140 -3.30 4.30 29.00
N LEU A 141 -4.09 4.37 27.92
CA LEU A 141 -5.56 4.38 27.98
C LEU A 141 -6.24 3.03 27.73
N PRO A 142 -5.61 2.02 27.09
CA PRO A 142 -6.32 0.76 26.83
C PRO A 142 -7.04 0.21 28.05
N PHE A 143 -8.30 -0.26 27.88
CA PHE A 143 -9.07 -0.88 28.96
C PHE A 143 -8.58 -2.27 29.40
N PRO A 144 -7.87 -3.09 28.57
CA PRO A 144 -7.14 -4.25 29.08
C PRO A 144 -5.95 -3.84 29.94
N ARG A 145 -5.65 -4.64 30.97
CA ARG A 145 -4.40 -4.47 31.72
C ARG A 145 -3.21 -4.91 30.87
N LEU A 146 -2.22 -4.05 30.73
CA LEU A 146 -0.99 -4.38 30.03
C LEU A 146 -0.02 -5.04 31.01
N THR A 147 0.32 -6.32 30.78
CA THR A 147 1.19 -7.12 31.68
C THR A 147 2.66 -6.99 31.37
N LYS A 148 3.03 -6.53 30.18
CA LYS A 148 4.40 -6.29 29.77
C LYS A 148 4.56 -4.85 29.31
N PHE A 149 5.59 -4.19 29.81
CA PHE A 149 5.96 -2.87 29.36
C PHE A 149 6.71 -2.94 28.02
N VAL A 150 6.18 -2.26 27.03
CA VAL A 150 6.95 -1.91 25.84
C VAL A 150 7.87 -0.76 26.24
N LYS A 151 9.17 -0.83 25.92
CA LYS A 151 10.09 0.28 26.22
C LYS A 151 9.77 1.52 25.37
N LEU A 152 10.17 2.71 25.84
CA LEU A 152 10.15 3.91 25.00
C LEU A 152 11.10 3.72 23.79
N GLY A 153 10.64 4.13 22.62
CA GLY A 153 11.41 4.11 21.37
C GLY A 153 10.80 5.07 20.37
N ASP A 154 11.00 4.82 19.08
CA ASP A 154 10.62 5.71 17.99
C ASP A 154 9.53 5.14 17.07
N VAL A 155 9.04 3.91 17.31
CA VAL A 155 7.94 3.33 16.52
C VAL A 155 6.61 3.88 17.01
N SER A 156 5.82 4.47 16.11
CA SER A 156 4.42 4.83 16.38
C SER A 156 3.46 3.95 15.60
N MET A 157 2.35 3.57 16.23
CA MET A 157 1.40 2.60 15.69
C MET A 157 -0.02 3.17 15.60
N ILE A 158 -0.64 3.00 14.44
CA ILE A 158 -2.06 3.23 14.18
C ILE A 158 -2.72 1.88 13.90
N THR A 159 -3.80 1.55 14.62
CA THR A 159 -4.51 0.28 14.39
C THR A 159 -6.01 0.48 14.31
N GLN A 160 -6.63 -0.13 13.30
CA GLN A 160 -8.09 -0.14 13.19
C GLN A 160 -8.71 -1.19 14.12
N SER A 161 -8.02 -2.32 14.31
CA SER A 161 -8.47 -3.40 15.22
C SER A 161 -7.77 -3.31 16.57
N GLY A 162 -8.57 -3.24 17.65
CA GLY A 162 -8.05 -3.27 19.01
C GLY A 162 -7.31 -4.56 19.34
N GLY A 163 -7.86 -5.72 18.96
CA GLY A 163 -7.25 -7.04 19.22
C GLY A 163 -5.91 -7.22 18.52
N VAL A 164 -5.82 -6.82 17.26
CA VAL A 164 -4.56 -6.86 16.50
C VAL A 164 -3.55 -5.88 17.07
N GLY A 165 -3.98 -4.68 17.48
CA GLY A 165 -3.13 -3.70 18.15
C GLY A 165 -2.50 -4.26 19.42
N MET A 166 -3.28 -4.90 20.28
CA MET A 166 -2.78 -5.55 21.49
C MET A 166 -1.77 -6.68 21.19
N SER A 167 -2.05 -7.48 20.17
CA SER A 167 -1.14 -8.54 19.73
C SER A 167 0.19 -7.96 19.21
N ALA A 168 0.13 -6.86 18.46
CA ALA A 168 1.31 -6.16 17.97
C ALA A 168 2.15 -5.54 19.10
N LEU A 169 1.51 -4.94 20.11
CA LEU A 169 2.20 -4.43 21.30
C LEU A 169 2.91 -5.55 22.06
N ASN A 170 2.27 -6.72 22.23
CA ASN A 170 2.91 -7.88 22.82
C ASN A 170 4.10 -8.38 22.01
N LEU A 171 3.99 -8.40 20.68
CA LEU A 171 5.09 -8.78 19.79
C LEU A 171 6.27 -7.78 19.92
N MET A 172 5.97 -6.48 19.92
CA MET A 172 6.99 -5.45 20.12
C MET A 172 7.72 -5.62 21.44
N ALA A 173 6.99 -5.87 22.54
CA ALA A 173 7.60 -6.14 23.85
C ALA A 173 8.50 -7.39 23.84
N ASN A 174 8.09 -8.46 23.14
CA ASN A 174 8.89 -9.68 23.03
C ASN A 174 10.14 -9.50 22.15
N GLU A 175 10.03 -8.67 21.11
CA GLU A 175 11.14 -8.36 20.21
C GLU A 175 12.06 -7.23 20.73
N GLY A 176 11.76 -6.66 21.90
CA GLY A 176 12.49 -5.53 22.47
C GLY A 176 12.41 -4.26 21.62
N LEU A 177 11.34 -4.10 20.80
CA LEU A 177 11.07 -2.89 20.05
C LEU A 177 10.56 -1.79 20.97
N GLY A 178 11.02 -0.56 20.76
CA GLY A 178 10.53 0.60 21.49
C GLY A 178 9.30 1.21 20.82
N LEU A 179 8.30 1.57 21.63
CA LEU A 179 7.08 2.28 21.22
C LEU A 179 7.20 3.76 21.58
N ASN A 180 6.81 4.65 20.67
CA ASN A 180 6.59 6.05 21.00
C ASN A 180 5.12 6.33 21.29
N LYS A 181 4.27 6.13 20.27
CA LYS A 181 2.83 6.33 20.38
C LYS A 181 2.06 5.14 19.82
N PHE A 182 0.90 4.89 20.38
CA PHE A 182 -0.08 3.93 19.89
C PHE A 182 -1.45 4.57 19.85
N ILE A 183 -2.23 4.30 18.82
CA ILE A 183 -3.63 4.69 18.75
C ILE A 183 -4.46 3.67 18.02
N SER A 184 -5.60 3.30 18.64
CA SER A 184 -6.63 2.50 18.00
C SER A 184 -7.73 3.42 17.50
N VAL A 185 -8.00 3.41 16.18
CA VAL A 185 -8.96 4.32 15.53
C VAL A 185 -10.38 3.76 15.44
N GLY A 186 -10.57 2.44 15.68
CA GLY A 186 -11.88 1.79 15.69
C GLY A 186 -12.69 2.02 14.42
N ASN A 187 -13.95 2.47 14.58
CA ASN A 187 -14.86 2.72 13.45
C ASN A 187 -14.51 3.95 12.60
N MET A 188 -13.55 4.77 13.01
CA MET A 188 -13.10 5.98 12.29
C MET A 188 -14.26 6.94 11.94
N LEU A 189 -15.16 7.17 12.90
CA LEU A 189 -16.37 7.97 12.62
C LEU A 189 -16.06 9.47 12.44
N ASN A 190 -15.13 10.02 13.24
CA ASN A 190 -14.72 11.43 13.20
C ASN A 190 -13.24 11.54 12.78
N ILE A 191 -12.33 11.16 13.65
CA ILE A 191 -10.90 11.11 13.36
C ILE A 191 -10.57 9.74 12.73
N ASP A 192 -9.91 9.75 11.58
CA ASP A 192 -9.54 8.55 10.83
C ASP A 192 -8.03 8.22 10.91
N ALA A 193 -7.64 7.14 10.23
CA ALA A 193 -6.25 6.69 10.20
C ALA A 193 -5.35 7.65 9.43
N GLU A 194 -5.88 8.28 8.40
CA GLU A 194 -5.19 9.28 7.58
C GLU A 194 -4.90 10.56 8.39
N ASP A 195 -5.83 10.99 9.25
CA ASP A 195 -5.62 12.11 10.19
C ASP A 195 -4.46 11.83 11.17
N MET A 196 -4.43 10.60 11.70
CA MET A 196 -3.37 10.17 12.61
C MET A 196 -2.03 10.05 11.89
N LEU A 197 -2.03 9.53 10.66
CA LEU A 197 -0.82 9.48 9.86
C LEU A 197 -0.26 10.89 9.60
N GLU A 198 -1.12 11.85 9.24
CA GLU A 198 -0.73 13.23 8.99
C GLU A 198 -0.11 13.89 10.23
N TYR A 199 -0.62 13.57 11.41
CA TYR A 199 0.01 14.00 12.66
C TYR A 199 1.38 13.34 12.88
N LEU A 200 1.48 12.01 12.74
CA LEU A 200 2.70 11.26 13.09
C LEU A 200 3.87 11.51 12.12
N ILE A 201 3.62 11.87 10.86
CA ILE A 201 4.73 12.23 9.94
C ILE A 201 5.49 13.48 10.40
N THR A 202 4.86 14.34 11.20
CA THR A 202 5.46 15.57 11.74
C THR A 202 5.89 15.46 13.21
N ASP A 203 5.49 14.40 13.91
CA ASP A 203 5.79 14.20 15.33
C ASP A 203 7.28 13.85 15.55
N GLU A 204 7.99 14.65 16.34
CA GLU A 204 9.44 14.51 16.54
C GLU A 204 9.86 13.19 17.22
N GLY A 205 9.02 12.66 18.12
CA GLY A 205 9.27 11.39 18.80
C GLY A 205 9.10 10.16 17.93
N THR A 206 8.45 10.30 16.77
CA THR A 206 8.18 9.19 15.85
C THR A 206 9.29 9.10 14.79
N GLY A 207 9.98 7.97 14.71
CA GLY A 207 10.96 7.64 13.65
C GLY A 207 10.38 6.74 12.57
N LEU A 208 9.46 5.83 12.92
CA LEU A 208 8.81 4.88 12.03
C LEU A 208 7.31 4.79 12.35
N ILE A 209 6.48 4.69 11.31
CA ILE A 209 5.03 4.58 11.47
C ILE A 209 4.57 3.20 10.97
N PHE A 210 3.93 2.44 11.86
CA PHE A 210 3.25 1.20 11.50
C PHE A 210 1.73 1.38 11.55
N MET A 211 1.04 0.84 10.54
CA MET A 211 -0.43 0.87 10.49
C MET A 211 -1.00 -0.52 10.24
N TYR A 212 -2.04 -0.88 10.99
CA TYR A 212 -2.91 -2.02 10.66
C TYR A 212 -4.26 -1.49 10.20
N LEU A 213 -4.61 -1.77 8.95
CA LEU A 213 -5.84 -1.26 8.32
C LEU A 213 -6.69 -2.40 7.74
N GLU A 214 -7.96 -2.43 8.11
CA GLU A 214 -8.99 -3.30 7.52
C GLU A 214 -9.66 -2.61 6.32
N SER A 215 -9.81 -1.28 6.39
CA SER A 215 -10.35 -0.42 5.34
C SER A 215 -9.51 0.86 5.19
N ILE A 216 -9.57 1.47 4.03
CA ILE A 216 -8.98 2.78 3.73
C ILE A 216 -10.14 3.71 3.42
N ARG A 217 -10.22 4.85 4.11
CA ARG A 217 -11.33 5.79 3.94
C ARG A 217 -11.10 6.72 2.74
N ASP A 218 -9.93 7.30 2.67
CA ASP A 218 -9.48 8.15 1.57
C ASP A 218 -8.09 7.72 1.11
N GLY A 219 -8.07 6.86 0.08
CA GLY A 219 -6.82 6.30 -0.46
C GLY A 219 -5.93 7.35 -1.11
N ARG A 220 -6.51 8.41 -1.70
CA ARG A 220 -5.73 9.51 -2.27
C ARG A 220 -5.02 10.30 -1.19
N ARG A 221 -5.73 10.67 -0.14
CA ARG A 221 -5.17 11.37 1.00
C ARG A 221 -4.07 10.54 1.66
N LEU A 222 -4.31 9.23 1.86
CA LEU A 222 -3.31 8.30 2.38
C LEU A 222 -2.02 8.32 1.54
N MET A 223 -2.16 8.21 0.20
CA MET A 223 -1.02 8.26 -0.72
C MET A 223 -0.26 9.58 -0.64
N ASP A 224 -0.97 10.70 -0.60
CA ASP A 224 -0.36 12.04 -0.56
C ASP A 224 0.38 12.31 0.75
N ILE A 225 -0.17 11.86 1.88
CA ILE A 225 0.50 11.96 3.18
C ILE A 225 1.75 11.07 3.20
N ALA A 226 1.64 9.81 2.75
CA ALA A 226 2.77 8.89 2.72
C ALA A 226 3.91 9.38 1.82
N ARG A 227 3.60 9.96 0.64
CA ARG A 227 4.61 10.57 -0.26
C ARG A 227 5.38 11.72 0.40
N ARG A 228 4.73 12.49 1.26
CA ARG A 228 5.34 13.62 1.99
C ARG A 228 6.09 13.18 3.23
N SER A 229 5.90 11.93 3.68
CA SER A 229 6.51 11.44 4.90
C SER A 229 8.04 11.38 4.79
N PRO A 230 8.77 12.01 5.72
CA PRO A 230 10.21 11.82 5.83
C PRO A 230 10.57 10.46 6.47
N LYS A 231 9.58 9.76 7.04
CA LYS A 231 9.69 8.54 7.84
C LYS A 231 9.15 7.35 7.07
N PRO A 232 9.66 6.13 7.31
CA PRO A 232 9.06 4.92 6.77
C PRO A 232 7.60 4.77 7.24
N VAL A 233 6.71 4.46 6.29
CA VAL A 233 5.31 4.11 6.56
C VAL A 233 5.14 2.64 6.18
N VAL A 234 4.85 1.80 7.16
CA VAL A 234 4.66 0.34 7.02
C VAL A 234 3.20 0.02 7.25
N ILE A 235 2.53 -0.61 6.31
CA ILE A 235 1.12 -0.96 6.42
C ILE A 235 0.89 -2.45 6.29
N PHE A 236 0.22 -3.02 7.29
CA PHE A 236 -0.43 -4.33 7.20
C PHE A 236 -1.89 -4.09 6.77
N LYS A 237 -2.22 -4.42 5.52
CA LYS A 237 -3.59 -4.32 5.01
C LYS A 237 -4.28 -5.67 5.07
N ALA A 238 -5.34 -5.76 5.88
CA ALA A 238 -6.21 -6.93 5.95
C ALA A 238 -7.30 -6.91 4.86
N ASN A 239 -8.13 -7.95 4.80
CA ASN A 239 -9.28 -8.08 3.88
C ASN A 239 -8.87 -8.10 2.39
N ILE A 240 -7.79 -8.78 2.08
CA ILE A 240 -7.23 -8.88 0.72
C ILE A 240 -7.94 -9.94 -0.13
N GLY A 241 -8.34 -11.05 0.46
CA GLY A 241 -9.05 -12.14 -0.22
C GLY A 241 -10.58 -12.04 -0.11
N GLU A 242 -11.31 -12.77 -0.95
CA GLU A 242 -12.78 -12.77 -0.97
C GLU A 242 -13.39 -13.19 0.38
N LEU A 243 -12.86 -14.22 1.02
CA LEU A 243 -13.33 -14.68 2.33
C LEU A 243 -13.13 -13.60 3.41
N GLY A 244 -11.97 -12.95 3.43
CA GLY A 244 -11.69 -11.85 4.36
C GLY A 244 -12.63 -10.66 4.13
N ARG A 245 -12.89 -10.30 2.89
CA ARG A 245 -13.82 -9.23 2.50
C ARG A 245 -15.25 -9.50 2.98
N ASN A 246 -15.74 -10.73 2.81
CA ASN A 246 -17.09 -11.13 3.24
C ASN A 246 -17.25 -11.04 4.77
N ILE A 247 -16.23 -11.45 5.53
CA ILE A 247 -16.21 -11.32 6.99
C ILE A 247 -16.15 -9.85 7.41
N ALA A 248 -15.33 -9.04 6.75
CA ALA A 248 -15.19 -7.61 7.05
C ALA A 248 -16.47 -6.82 6.81
N GLN A 249 -17.22 -7.12 5.75
CA GLN A 249 -18.52 -6.50 5.50
C GLN A 249 -19.51 -6.74 6.65
N SER A 250 -19.47 -7.91 7.29
CA SER A 250 -20.30 -8.22 8.45
C SER A 250 -19.79 -7.58 9.75
N HIS A 251 -18.49 -7.30 9.85
CA HIS A 251 -17.86 -6.79 11.09
C HIS A 251 -17.72 -5.26 11.14
N THR A 252 -17.44 -4.61 10.02
CA THR A 252 -17.10 -3.18 10.00
C THR A 252 -17.96 -2.35 9.05
N ALA A 253 -18.89 -2.98 8.31
CA ALA A 253 -19.73 -2.35 7.27
C ALA A 253 -18.90 -1.52 6.25
N SER A 254 -17.62 -1.87 6.06
CA SER A 254 -16.70 -1.13 5.21
C SER A 254 -16.68 -1.66 3.78
N LEU A 255 -16.54 -0.74 2.79
CA LEU A 255 -16.34 -1.10 1.39
C LEU A 255 -15.03 -1.87 1.21
N ALA A 256 -15.11 -3.02 0.54
CA ALA A 256 -13.95 -3.83 0.20
C ALA A 256 -13.19 -3.20 -0.96
N SER A 257 -11.91 -2.92 -0.77
CA SER A 257 -11.01 -2.43 -1.84
C SER A 257 -10.53 -3.59 -2.72
N ASP A 258 -10.30 -3.32 -4.00
CA ASP A 258 -9.55 -4.23 -4.88
C ASP A 258 -8.07 -4.24 -4.45
N ASP A 259 -7.58 -5.39 -4.02
CA ASP A 259 -6.21 -5.52 -3.48
C ASP A 259 -5.12 -5.16 -4.50
N LYS A 260 -5.36 -5.38 -5.79
CA LYS A 260 -4.43 -4.97 -6.86
C LYS A 260 -4.30 -3.45 -6.94
N ILE A 261 -5.38 -2.71 -6.71
CA ILE A 261 -5.37 -1.23 -6.66
C ILE A 261 -4.62 -0.77 -5.41
N VAL A 262 -4.90 -1.38 -4.25
CA VAL A 262 -4.19 -1.06 -2.99
C VAL A 262 -2.68 -1.28 -3.15
N GLU A 263 -2.26 -2.41 -3.74
CA GLU A 263 -0.84 -2.70 -4.00
C GLU A 263 -0.20 -1.65 -4.91
N ALA A 264 -0.88 -1.28 -5.99
CA ALA A 264 -0.42 -0.24 -6.91
C ALA A 264 -0.29 1.13 -6.22
N ALA A 265 -1.30 1.50 -5.41
CA ALA A 265 -1.31 2.75 -4.65
C ALA A 265 -0.18 2.80 -3.61
N PHE A 266 0.03 1.73 -2.85
CA PHE A 266 1.10 1.62 -1.87
C PHE A 266 2.47 1.70 -2.55
N HIS A 267 2.63 0.99 -3.67
CA HIS A 267 3.83 1.09 -4.48
C HIS A 267 4.14 2.52 -4.93
N GLN A 268 3.13 3.26 -5.45
CA GLN A 268 3.29 4.64 -5.91
C GLN A 268 3.52 5.64 -4.77
N ALA A 269 3.02 5.35 -3.56
CA ALA A 269 3.16 6.21 -2.39
C ALA A 269 4.43 5.93 -1.56
N GLY A 270 5.21 4.87 -1.89
CA GLY A 270 6.38 4.47 -1.11
C GLY A 270 6.05 3.80 0.21
N ILE A 271 4.81 3.35 0.35
CA ILE A 271 4.37 2.58 1.52
C ILE A 271 4.98 1.18 1.45
N ILE A 272 5.52 0.74 2.57
CA ILE A 272 6.02 -0.62 2.74
C ILE A 272 4.84 -1.50 3.15
N ARG A 273 4.48 -2.45 2.31
CA ARG A 273 3.43 -3.42 2.64
C ARG A 273 4.01 -4.63 3.34
N VAL A 274 3.39 -5.05 4.45
CA VAL A 274 3.68 -6.30 5.16
C VAL A 274 2.43 -7.18 5.15
N ASN A 275 2.62 -8.50 4.98
CA ASN A 275 1.53 -9.45 4.81
C ASN A 275 1.45 -10.49 5.94
N ASP A 276 2.39 -10.50 6.86
CA ASP A 276 2.38 -11.40 8.02
C ASP A 276 2.96 -10.74 9.28
N ALA A 277 2.52 -11.22 10.43
CA ALA A 277 2.95 -10.71 11.72
C ALA A 277 4.33 -11.25 12.15
N THR A 278 4.79 -12.35 11.55
CA THR A 278 6.03 -13.02 11.98
C THR A 278 7.27 -12.22 11.61
N THR A 279 7.23 -11.59 10.44
CA THR A 279 8.34 -10.75 9.92
C THR A 279 8.27 -9.32 10.44
N PHE A 280 7.17 -8.94 11.10
CA PHE A 280 6.89 -7.58 11.57
C PHE A 280 8.01 -7.00 12.45
N GLY A 281 8.40 -7.70 13.54
CA GLY A 281 9.36 -7.20 14.50
C GLY A 281 10.76 -6.93 13.88
N ASN A 282 11.28 -7.90 13.14
CA ASN A 282 12.58 -7.79 12.51
C ASN A 282 12.60 -6.76 11.38
N ASN A 283 11.49 -6.66 10.64
CA ASN A 283 11.33 -5.68 9.57
C ASN A 283 11.31 -4.24 10.12
N LEU A 284 10.69 -4.01 11.27
CA LEU A 284 10.72 -2.69 11.90
C LEU A 284 12.14 -2.33 12.37
N LYS A 285 12.86 -3.27 12.97
CA LYS A 285 14.25 -3.03 13.44
C LYS A 285 15.21 -2.71 12.31
N ILE A 286 15.12 -3.41 11.17
CA ILE A 286 16.03 -3.15 10.04
C ILE A 286 15.84 -1.75 9.44
N LEU A 287 14.64 -1.17 9.53
CA LEU A 287 14.36 0.20 9.08
C LEU A 287 14.94 1.27 10.02
N GLY A 288 15.28 0.91 11.25
CA GLY A 288 16.04 1.75 12.19
C GLY A 288 17.54 1.79 11.90
N LEU A 289 18.08 0.86 11.09
CA LEU A 289 19.47 0.87 10.66
C LEU A 289 19.70 1.78 9.45
N PRO A 290 20.97 2.14 9.14
CA PRO A 290 21.31 2.78 7.89
C PRO A 290 20.70 2.01 6.72
N PRO A 291 20.08 2.69 5.72
CA PRO A 291 19.42 2.00 4.63
C PRO A 291 20.43 1.28 3.72
N LEU A 292 20.04 0.11 3.22
CA LEU A 292 20.82 -0.59 2.20
C LEU A 292 20.71 0.17 0.86
N ARG A 293 21.80 0.86 0.47
CA ARG A 293 21.78 1.79 -0.68
C ARG A 293 22.02 1.12 -2.02
N GLY A 294 22.70 -0.02 -2.04
CA GLY A 294 23.03 -0.75 -3.27
C GLY A 294 22.60 -2.22 -3.20
N LYS A 295 23.14 -3.04 -4.08
CA LYS A 295 22.75 -4.44 -4.23
C LYS A 295 23.84 -5.44 -3.91
N ASN A 296 25.02 -5.00 -3.52
CA ASN A 296 26.17 -5.86 -3.28
C ASN A 296 26.29 -6.18 -1.78
N LEU A 297 26.04 -7.43 -1.41
CA LEU A 297 26.12 -7.90 -0.04
C LEU A 297 27.42 -8.64 0.22
N ALA A 298 27.98 -8.44 1.39
CA ALA A 298 28.96 -9.36 1.97
C ALA A 298 28.25 -10.33 2.91
N ILE A 299 28.66 -11.59 2.90
CA ILE A 299 28.19 -12.61 3.81
C ILE A 299 29.37 -13.14 4.59
N ILE A 300 29.33 -13.04 5.91
CA ILE A 300 30.31 -13.62 6.84
C ILE A 300 29.60 -14.64 7.71
N SER A 301 30.10 -15.88 7.75
CA SER A 301 29.45 -16.98 8.45
C SER A 301 30.43 -17.82 9.28
N ARG A 302 29.99 -18.28 10.45
CA ARG A 302 30.68 -19.32 11.22
C ARG A 302 30.36 -20.76 10.76
N SER A 303 29.54 -20.90 9.69
CA SER A 303 29.09 -22.20 9.22
C SER A 303 28.94 -22.19 7.70
N GLY A 304 29.67 -23.07 7.02
CA GLY A 304 29.55 -23.21 5.57
C GLY A 304 28.14 -23.51 5.08
N GLY A 305 27.37 -24.32 5.82
CA GLY A 305 25.98 -24.61 5.49
C GLY A 305 25.07 -23.37 5.54
N HIS A 306 25.21 -22.53 6.56
CA HIS A 306 24.48 -21.26 6.64
C HIS A 306 24.92 -20.28 5.54
N ALA A 307 26.20 -20.28 5.16
CA ALA A 307 26.69 -19.47 4.06
C ALA A 307 26.04 -19.81 2.72
N VAL A 308 25.85 -21.11 2.43
CA VAL A 308 25.15 -21.58 1.22
C VAL A 308 23.70 -21.13 1.21
N ILE A 309 22.96 -21.35 2.31
CA ILE A 309 21.56 -20.90 2.43
C ILE A 309 21.44 -19.38 2.23
N ALA A 310 22.39 -18.62 2.77
CA ALA A 310 22.40 -17.18 2.62
C ALA A 310 22.71 -16.73 1.19
N ALA A 311 23.61 -17.43 0.49
CA ALA A 311 23.92 -17.14 -0.91
C ALA A 311 22.71 -17.35 -1.80
N ASP A 312 22.00 -18.48 -1.65
CA ASP A 312 20.76 -18.77 -2.37
C ASP A 312 19.69 -17.69 -2.11
N ALA A 313 19.49 -17.35 -0.84
CA ALA A 313 18.52 -16.33 -0.47
C ALA A 313 18.90 -14.94 -1.02
N THR A 314 20.18 -14.62 -1.11
CA THR A 314 20.71 -13.37 -1.68
C THR A 314 20.40 -13.26 -3.15
N GLU A 315 20.64 -14.32 -3.93
CA GLU A 315 20.32 -14.39 -5.36
C GLU A 315 18.81 -14.27 -5.59
N LEU A 316 17.99 -15.04 -4.85
CA LEU A 316 16.54 -14.99 -4.93
C LEU A 316 15.95 -13.62 -4.56
N ALA A 317 16.61 -12.88 -3.67
CA ALA A 317 16.23 -11.51 -3.31
C ALA A 317 16.69 -10.46 -4.32
N GLY A 318 17.40 -10.85 -5.39
CA GLY A 318 17.89 -9.94 -6.44
C GLY A 318 19.09 -9.10 -6.02
N PHE A 319 19.89 -9.60 -5.07
CA PHE A 319 21.18 -9.04 -4.67
C PHE A 319 22.33 -9.78 -5.35
N ASN A 320 23.50 -9.14 -5.33
CA ASN A 320 24.75 -9.72 -5.75
C ASN A 320 25.66 -9.92 -4.54
N LEU A 321 26.65 -10.79 -4.68
CA LEU A 321 27.76 -10.88 -3.73
C LEU A 321 28.83 -9.85 -4.11
N GLY A 322 29.20 -8.96 -3.18
CA GLY A 322 30.25 -7.97 -3.36
C GLY A 322 31.61 -8.65 -3.58
N HIS A 323 32.47 -8.03 -4.36
CA HIS A 323 33.78 -8.55 -4.65
C HIS A 323 34.76 -8.33 -3.48
N PHE A 324 35.46 -9.40 -3.07
CA PHE A 324 36.52 -9.32 -2.09
C PHE A 324 37.89 -9.27 -2.80
N PRO A 325 38.65 -8.17 -2.65
CA PRO A 325 39.98 -8.06 -3.23
C PRO A 325 40.94 -9.14 -2.72
N GLU A 326 41.86 -9.61 -3.56
CA GLU A 326 42.83 -10.61 -3.16
C GLU A 326 43.73 -10.16 -1.96
N SER A 327 44.03 -8.86 -1.88
CA SER A 327 44.79 -8.30 -0.73
C SER A 327 44.06 -8.50 0.60
N PHE A 328 42.73 -8.26 0.59
CA PHE A 328 41.84 -8.48 1.73
C PHE A 328 41.79 -9.98 2.10
N LEU A 329 41.59 -10.85 1.12
CA LEU A 329 41.56 -12.31 1.38
C LEU A 329 42.89 -12.86 1.94
N ARG A 330 44.02 -12.38 1.42
CA ARG A 330 45.36 -12.76 1.95
C ARG A 330 45.60 -12.29 3.37
N GLU A 331 45.09 -11.13 3.75
CA GLU A 331 45.18 -10.64 5.12
C GLU A 331 44.36 -11.52 6.09
N ILE A 332 43.13 -11.87 5.69
CA ILE A 332 42.27 -12.77 6.48
C ILE A 332 42.89 -14.18 6.60
N GLU A 333 43.49 -14.71 5.54
CA GLU A 333 44.08 -16.05 5.50
C GLU A 333 45.14 -16.26 6.61
N GLN A 334 45.83 -15.18 7.03
CA GLN A 334 46.82 -15.25 8.09
C GLN A 334 46.23 -15.60 9.47
N HIS A 335 44.94 -15.44 9.65
CA HIS A 335 44.26 -15.76 10.92
C HIS A 335 43.75 -17.19 11.00
N PHE A 336 43.74 -17.94 9.87
CA PHE A 336 43.29 -19.34 9.83
C PHE A 336 44.39 -20.31 10.26
N ARG A 337 44.00 -21.36 10.99
CA ARG A 337 44.90 -22.41 11.47
C ARG A 337 45.24 -23.45 10.39
N ALA A 338 44.30 -23.65 9.45
CA ALA A 338 44.46 -24.62 8.37
C ALA A 338 43.94 -24.07 7.06
N SER A 339 44.67 -24.26 5.96
CA SER A 339 44.27 -23.84 4.62
C SER A 339 43.25 -24.80 3.99
N VAL A 340 42.15 -25.11 4.71
CA VAL A 340 41.14 -26.09 4.29
C VAL A 340 39.88 -25.40 3.71
N ILE A 341 39.75 -24.08 3.88
CA ILE A 341 38.59 -23.31 3.42
C ILE A 341 39.06 -22.34 2.33
N ARG A 342 38.37 -22.39 1.20
CA ARG A 342 38.57 -21.39 0.13
C ARG A 342 37.88 -20.07 0.51
N LEU A 343 38.68 -19.02 0.64
CA LEU A 343 38.18 -17.70 1.01
C LEU A 343 37.53 -17.05 -0.21
N THR A 344 36.25 -16.79 -0.12
CA THR A 344 35.42 -16.11 -1.14
C THR A 344 34.30 -15.34 -0.43
N ASN A 345 33.47 -14.61 -1.14
CA ASN A 345 32.17 -14.18 -0.64
C ASN A 345 31.11 -15.22 -1.08
N PRO A 346 30.40 -15.91 -0.19
CA PRO A 346 30.42 -15.85 1.29
C PRO A 346 31.75 -16.24 1.92
N LEU A 347 32.12 -15.53 2.99
CA LEU A 347 33.31 -15.81 3.78
C LEU A 347 32.98 -16.78 4.92
N ASP A 348 33.45 -18.03 4.82
CA ASP A 348 33.29 -19.02 5.87
C ASP A 348 34.44 -18.91 6.87
N LEU A 349 34.12 -18.56 8.12
CA LEU A 349 35.05 -18.40 9.22
C LEU A 349 34.97 -19.56 10.24
N GLY A 350 34.50 -20.73 9.84
CA GLY A 350 34.28 -21.88 10.75
C GLY A 350 35.50 -22.36 11.49
N ASP A 351 36.71 -22.14 10.96
CA ASP A 351 38.00 -22.50 11.61
C ASP A 351 38.58 -21.37 12.48
N LEU A 352 37.90 -20.23 12.59
CA LEU A 352 38.33 -19.09 13.40
C LEU A 352 37.55 -19.05 14.72
N PHE A 353 38.26 -18.95 15.85
CA PHE A 353 37.67 -18.98 17.19
C PHE A 353 37.85 -17.67 17.98
N ASP A 354 38.71 -16.78 17.53
CA ASP A 354 38.92 -15.48 18.17
C ASP A 354 37.91 -14.44 17.67
N LEU A 355 36.92 -14.09 18.49
CA LEU A 355 35.86 -13.13 18.13
C LEU A 355 36.39 -11.69 17.96
N ASN A 356 37.58 -11.35 18.47
CA ASN A 356 38.18 -10.04 18.19
C ASN A 356 38.61 -9.94 16.71
N VAL A 357 39.08 -11.04 16.14
CA VAL A 357 39.44 -11.12 14.72
C VAL A 357 38.18 -11.01 13.85
N TYR A 358 37.06 -11.57 14.29
CA TYR A 358 35.78 -11.35 13.58
C TYR A 358 35.40 -9.87 13.47
N ALA A 359 35.56 -9.11 14.56
CA ALA A 359 35.28 -7.67 14.55
C ALA A 359 36.18 -6.92 13.57
N GLN A 360 37.45 -7.30 13.47
CA GLN A 360 38.39 -6.73 12.49
C GLN A 360 37.97 -7.06 11.05
N ILE A 361 37.61 -8.31 10.77
CA ILE A 361 37.17 -8.76 9.46
C ILE A 361 35.87 -8.02 9.06
N VAL A 362 34.93 -7.86 9.99
CA VAL A 362 33.68 -7.08 9.75
C VAL A 362 34.03 -5.63 9.42
N GLU A 363 34.90 -5.00 10.19
CA GLU A 363 35.34 -3.62 9.96
C GLU A 363 35.98 -3.45 8.58
N GLN A 364 36.92 -4.30 8.21
CA GLN A 364 37.57 -4.29 6.90
C GLN A 364 36.58 -4.55 5.77
N THR A 365 35.61 -5.44 5.98
CA THR A 365 34.56 -5.71 4.99
C THR A 365 33.68 -4.48 4.75
N LEU A 366 33.29 -3.76 5.80
CA LEU A 366 32.47 -2.54 5.68
C LEU A 366 33.24 -1.39 5.00
N GLN A 367 34.58 -1.41 5.00
CA GLN A 367 35.42 -0.44 4.28
C GLN A 367 35.45 -0.66 2.77
N LEU A 368 35.11 -1.87 2.29
CA LEU A 368 35.14 -2.17 0.86
C LEU A 368 34.10 -1.34 0.10
N GLU A 369 34.53 -0.72 -1.01
CA GLU A 369 33.64 0.10 -1.84
C GLU A 369 32.55 -0.73 -2.52
N ASP A 370 32.84 -1.98 -2.91
CA ASP A 370 31.89 -2.90 -3.55
C ASP A 370 31.01 -3.67 -2.58
N VAL A 371 30.86 -3.20 -1.32
CA VAL A 371 30.00 -3.76 -0.31
C VAL A 371 29.03 -2.71 0.20
N ASP A 372 27.74 -2.89 -0.04
CA ASP A 372 26.68 -1.98 0.37
C ASP A 372 26.09 -2.32 1.75
N GLY A 373 26.22 -3.59 2.17
CA GLY A 373 25.73 -4.09 3.46
C GLY A 373 26.27 -5.49 3.78
N LEU A 374 26.13 -5.89 5.01
CA LEU A 374 26.68 -7.14 5.53
C LEU A 374 25.60 -8.03 6.13
N VAL A 375 25.65 -9.31 5.81
CA VAL A 375 24.93 -10.39 6.50
C VAL A 375 25.93 -11.14 7.39
N PHE A 376 25.74 -11.07 8.69
CA PHE A 376 26.60 -11.76 9.65
C PHE A 376 25.87 -12.95 10.28
N LEU A 377 26.34 -14.16 9.99
CA LEU A 377 25.74 -15.42 10.45
C LEU A 377 26.53 -16.00 11.59
N HIS A 378 26.08 -15.79 12.80
CA HIS A 378 26.75 -16.17 14.04
C HIS A 378 26.13 -17.42 14.67
N THR A 379 26.95 -18.13 15.45
CA THR A 379 26.54 -19.26 16.29
C THR A 379 27.17 -19.14 17.64
N SER A 380 26.38 -19.26 18.71
CA SER A 380 26.84 -19.32 20.10
C SER A 380 26.30 -20.59 20.75
N LEU A 381 27.19 -21.51 21.15
CA LEU A 381 26.82 -22.84 21.61
C LEU A 381 26.94 -23.03 23.12
N SER A 382 27.49 -22.04 23.85
CA SER A 382 27.70 -22.12 25.30
C SER A 382 27.54 -20.76 25.97
N GLU A 383 27.30 -20.76 27.29
CA GLU A 383 27.25 -19.53 28.09
C GLU A 383 28.57 -18.74 28.06
N ALA A 384 29.70 -19.42 27.98
CA ALA A 384 30.99 -18.75 27.85
C ALA A 384 31.15 -18.01 26.53
N GLU A 385 30.63 -18.56 25.45
CA GLU A 385 30.60 -17.90 24.14
C GLU A 385 29.61 -16.75 24.12
N ASN A 386 28.45 -16.82 24.82
CA ASN A 386 27.45 -15.75 24.86
C ASN A 386 28.08 -14.42 25.31
N MET A 387 28.90 -14.42 26.35
CA MET A 387 29.57 -13.19 26.82
C MET A 387 30.46 -12.54 25.75
N THR A 388 31.19 -13.37 25.01
CA THR A 388 32.08 -12.88 23.95
C THR A 388 31.28 -12.45 22.72
N SER A 389 30.21 -13.18 22.40
CA SER A 389 29.27 -12.83 21.31
C SER A 389 28.58 -11.49 21.54
N ARG A 390 28.24 -11.18 22.80
CA ARG A 390 27.66 -9.88 23.17
C ARG A 390 28.64 -8.74 22.91
N LYS A 391 29.93 -8.89 23.29
CA LYS A 391 30.96 -7.89 22.98
C LYS A 391 31.19 -7.71 21.48
N LEU A 392 31.09 -8.81 20.71
CA LEU A 392 31.16 -8.73 19.26
C LEU A 392 29.97 -7.95 18.70
N LEU A 393 28.75 -8.16 19.23
CA LEU A 393 27.56 -7.40 18.84
C LEU A 393 27.68 -5.91 19.19
N ASP A 394 28.19 -5.58 20.41
CA ASP A 394 28.47 -4.19 20.78
C ASP A 394 29.38 -3.52 19.74
N ARG A 395 30.45 -4.22 19.34
CA ARG A 395 31.37 -3.70 18.32
C ARG A 395 30.72 -3.57 16.95
N MET A 396 29.83 -4.48 16.55
CA MET A 396 29.11 -4.37 15.29
C MET A 396 28.20 -3.15 15.26
N ILE A 397 27.53 -2.83 16.37
CA ILE A 397 26.68 -1.64 16.48
C ILE A 397 27.52 -0.37 16.25
N GLU A 398 28.69 -0.26 16.90
CA GLU A 398 29.62 0.84 16.68
C GLU A 398 30.08 0.95 15.20
N LEU A 399 30.32 -0.20 14.56
CA LEU A 399 30.75 -0.23 13.17
C LEU A 399 29.64 0.17 12.18
N VAL A 400 28.39 -0.20 12.46
CA VAL A 400 27.22 0.25 11.69
C VAL A 400 27.10 1.76 11.71
N GLU A 401 27.23 2.37 12.89
CA GLU A 401 27.20 3.83 13.05
C GLU A 401 28.39 4.50 12.33
N LYS A 402 29.59 3.93 12.49
CA LYS A 402 30.83 4.47 11.93
C LYS A 402 30.84 4.49 10.39
N TYR A 403 30.37 3.42 9.75
CA TYR A 403 30.46 3.24 8.30
C TYR A 403 29.15 3.55 7.55
N ASP A 404 28.06 3.80 8.29
CA ASP A 404 26.73 4.10 7.74
C ASP A 404 26.26 3.03 6.71
N LYS A 405 26.58 1.75 7.00
CA LYS A 405 26.19 0.57 6.25
C LYS A 405 25.46 -0.42 7.15
N PRO A 406 24.35 -1.03 6.70
CA PRO A 406 23.58 -1.95 7.54
C PRO A 406 24.31 -3.28 7.72
N VAL A 407 24.23 -3.82 8.95
CA VAL A 407 24.63 -5.19 9.28
C VAL A 407 23.40 -5.95 9.75
N ALA A 408 23.00 -6.97 9.00
CA ALA A 408 21.92 -7.86 9.41
C ALA A 408 22.51 -9.05 10.17
N TYR A 409 22.20 -9.12 11.47
CA TYR A 409 22.79 -10.07 12.40
C TYR A 409 21.86 -11.26 12.66
N TYR A 410 22.28 -12.42 12.17
CA TYR A 410 21.66 -13.71 12.49
C TYR A 410 22.41 -14.39 13.63
N ILE A 411 21.69 -15.00 14.56
CA ILE A 411 22.27 -15.83 15.60
C ILE A 411 21.54 -17.16 15.78
N SER A 412 22.32 -18.25 15.85
CA SER A 412 21.90 -19.55 16.36
C SER A 412 22.44 -19.71 17.79
N ALA A 413 21.55 -19.61 18.78
CA ALA A 413 21.86 -19.68 20.19
C ALA A 413 20.68 -20.28 20.98
N SER A 414 20.83 -20.43 22.31
CA SER A 414 19.71 -20.84 23.17
C SER A 414 18.60 -19.80 23.17
N ALA A 415 17.37 -20.23 23.47
CA ALA A 415 16.22 -19.33 23.53
C ALA A 415 16.42 -18.21 24.59
N GLU A 416 17.09 -18.52 25.68
CA GLU A 416 17.42 -17.56 26.74
C GLU A 416 18.36 -16.47 26.21
N GLU A 417 19.39 -16.84 25.44
CA GLU A 417 20.34 -15.88 24.90
C GLU A 417 19.68 -15.00 23.83
N VAL A 418 18.88 -15.59 22.92
CA VAL A 418 18.13 -14.83 21.92
C VAL A 418 17.21 -13.83 22.60
N ASN A 419 16.48 -14.24 23.64
CA ASN A 419 15.65 -13.35 24.43
C ASN A 419 16.44 -12.24 25.11
N TYR A 420 17.58 -12.58 25.70
CA TYR A 420 18.45 -11.59 26.32
C TYR A 420 18.89 -10.52 25.30
N LEU A 421 19.34 -10.93 24.11
CA LEU A 421 19.77 -10.02 23.05
C LEU A 421 18.62 -9.11 22.60
N LYS A 422 17.45 -9.67 22.33
CA LYS A 422 16.27 -8.90 21.92
C LYS A 422 15.83 -7.84 22.95
N GLN A 423 15.97 -8.16 24.25
CA GLN A 423 15.52 -7.25 25.32
C GLN A 423 16.56 -6.17 25.66
N ASN A 424 17.83 -6.44 25.47
CA ASN A 424 18.91 -5.55 25.94
C ASN A 424 19.59 -4.76 24.80
N TYR A 425 19.35 -5.12 23.53
CA TYR A 425 19.93 -4.44 22.37
C TYR A 425 18.85 -3.83 21.49
N ASP A 426 19.05 -2.59 21.11
CA ASP A 426 18.22 -1.93 20.10
C ASP A 426 18.80 -2.18 18.71
N PHE A 427 18.85 -3.46 18.34
CA PHE A 427 19.45 -3.95 17.13
C PHE A 427 18.65 -5.12 16.58
N PRO A 428 18.53 -5.30 15.23
CA PRO A 428 17.78 -6.42 14.65
C PRO A 428 18.50 -7.75 14.91
N ILE A 429 17.85 -8.63 15.67
CA ILE A 429 18.33 -9.97 15.97
C ILE A 429 17.50 -10.99 15.21
N PHE A 430 18.09 -11.63 14.21
CA PHE A 430 17.42 -12.64 13.38
C PHE A 430 17.77 -14.05 13.83
N THR A 431 16.80 -14.94 13.73
CA THR A 431 16.96 -16.40 14.02
C THR A 431 16.70 -17.27 12.80
N GLN A 432 16.42 -16.65 11.65
CA GLN A 432 16.21 -17.32 10.37
C GLN A 432 17.03 -16.62 9.28
N VAL A 433 17.90 -17.38 8.60
CA VAL A 433 18.82 -16.83 7.57
C VAL A 433 18.07 -16.13 6.45
N VAL A 434 16.99 -16.75 5.93
CA VAL A 434 16.20 -16.18 4.84
C VAL A 434 15.55 -14.86 5.25
N GLU A 435 15.02 -14.78 6.47
CA GLU A 435 14.38 -13.56 6.98
C GLU A 435 15.39 -12.40 7.13
N THR A 436 16.63 -12.71 7.48
CA THR A 436 17.72 -11.72 7.56
C THR A 436 17.91 -10.98 6.22
N ILE A 437 17.90 -11.74 5.13
CA ILE A 437 18.09 -11.20 3.78
C ILE A 437 16.82 -10.49 3.28
N ARG A 438 15.63 -11.02 3.59
CA ARG A 438 14.36 -10.35 3.28
C ARG A 438 14.23 -8.98 3.95
N ALA A 439 14.71 -8.86 5.18
CA ALA A 439 14.72 -7.57 5.87
C ALA A 439 15.62 -6.55 5.15
N LEU A 440 16.81 -6.96 4.70
CA LEU A 440 17.68 -6.12 3.87
C LEU A 440 17.04 -5.76 2.53
N GLN A 441 16.33 -6.71 1.90
CA GLN A 441 15.60 -6.45 0.67
C GLN A 441 14.54 -5.36 0.87
N MET A 442 13.81 -5.40 1.98
CA MET A 442 12.84 -4.37 2.33
C MET A 442 13.51 -3.00 2.56
N SER A 443 14.64 -2.97 3.28
CA SER A 443 15.42 -1.74 3.48
C SER A 443 15.88 -1.14 2.15
N ASN A 444 16.40 -1.96 1.23
CA ASN A 444 16.80 -1.52 -0.11
C ASN A 444 15.62 -1.01 -0.93
N HIS A 445 14.50 -1.75 -0.96
CA HIS A 445 13.30 -1.33 -1.67
C HIS A 445 12.77 0.01 -1.14
N TYR A 446 12.76 0.20 0.17
CA TYR A 446 12.37 1.47 0.77
C TYR A 446 13.31 2.60 0.34
N TYR A 447 14.63 2.40 0.40
CA TYR A 447 15.61 3.40 0.00
C TYR A 447 15.44 3.83 -1.46
N VAL A 448 15.38 2.85 -2.38
CA VAL A 448 15.23 3.11 -3.81
C VAL A 448 13.91 3.82 -4.11
N ARG A 449 12.80 3.39 -3.49
CA ARG A 449 11.48 4.02 -3.68
C ARG A 449 11.42 5.43 -3.12
N SER A 450 11.87 5.62 -1.88
CA SER A 450 11.83 6.94 -1.24
C SER A 450 12.67 7.97 -2.02
N GLY A 451 13.83 7.57 -2.54
CA GLY A 451 14.64 8.40 -3.42
C GLY A 451 13.91 8.76 -4.71
N LYS A 452 13.21 7.79 -5.30
CA LYS A 452 12.41 7.98 -6.50
C LYS A 452 11.20 8.91 -6.26
N ILE A 453 10.52 8.82 -5.14
CA ILE A 453 9.33 9.61 -4.81
C ILE A 453 9.70 11.04 -4.45
N ARG A 454 10.81 11.24 -3.72
CA ARG A 454 11.32 12.57 -3.36
C ARG A 454 11.81 13.37 -4.58
N SER A 455 12.24 12.70 -5.65
CA SER A 455 12.44 13.38 -6.95
C SER A 455 11.06 13.72 -7.51
N LYS A 456 10.67 15.01 -7.48
CA LYS A 456 9.39 15.48 -8.04
C LYS A 456 9.28 15.00 -9.48
N ALA A 457 8.49 13.96 -9.71
CA ALA A 457 8.17 13.51 -11.06
C ALA A 457 7.18 14.50 -11.67
N GLU A 458 7.53 15.06 -12.82
CA GLU A 458 6.67 15.96 -13.55
C GLU A 458 5.49 15.17 -14.13
N ILE A 459 4.27 15.65 -13.84
CA ILE A 459 3.04 15.14 -14.43
C ILE A 459 2.79 15.98 -15.68
N PRO A 460 2.89 15.39 -16.88
CA PRO A 460 2.68 16.14 -18.10
C PRO A 460 1.22 16.56 -18.24
N THR A 461 1.00 17.72 -18.85
CA THR A 461 -0.32 18.24 -19.17
C THR A 461 -0.42 18.49 -20.68
N TYR A 462 -1.43 17.91 -21.30
CA TYR A 462 -1.67 18.01 -22.73
C TYR A 462 -2.76 19.03 -23.04
N LYS A 463 -2.60 19.74 -24.14
CA LYS A 463 -3.69 20.57 -24.68
C LYS A 463 -4.74 19.67 -25.30
N THR A 464 -5.99 19.78 -24.82
CA THR A 464 -7.09 18.91 -25.22
C THR A 464 -8.30 19.74 -25.63
N ASN A 465 -9.20 19.16 -26.41
CA ASN A 465 -10.52 19.74 -26.67
C ASN A 465 -11.53 19.22 -25.63
N ARG A 466 -11.40 19.70 -24.39
CA ARG A 466 -12.27 19.33 -23.28
C ARG A 466 -13.75 19.56 -23.58
N ARG A 467 -14.07 20.68 -24.23
CA ARG A 467 -15.45 21.03 -24.57
C ARG A 467 -16.09 20.02 -25.52
N GLY A 468 -15.35 19.50 -26.52
CA GLY A 468 -15.87 18.47 -27.42
C GLY A 468 -16.21 17.17 -26.67
N VAL A 469 -15.44 16.80 -25.65
CA VAL A 469 -15.78 15.65 -24.82
C VAL A 469 -16.99 15.92 -23.92
N GLU A 470 -17.08 17.10 -23.31
CA GLU A 470 -18.24 17.52 -22.50
C GLU A 470 -19.55 17.44 -23.32
N GLU A 471 -19.54 17.88 -24.58
CA GLU A 471 -20.70 17.82 -25.48
C GLU A 471 -21.11 16.37 -25.81
N LEU A 472 -20.14 15.47 -26.07
CA LEU A 472 -20.41 14.03 -26.31
C LEU A 472 -21.01 13.35 -25.10
N ILE A 473 -20.42 13.56 -23.90
CA ILE A 473 -20.91 12.99 -22.65
C ILE A 473 -22.32 13.54 -22.32
N ALA A 474 -22.55 14.83 -22.48
CA ALA A 474 -23.86 15.45 -22.23
C ALA A 474 -24.95 14.87 -23.12
N ASN A 475 -24.68 14.67 -24.43
CA ASN A 475 -25.59 14.05 -25.35
C ASN A 475 -25.95 12.62 -24.98
N ALA A 476 -24.94 11.79 -24.65
CA ALA A 476 -25.14 10.41 -24.24
C ALA A 476 -25.96 10.31 -22.94
N LYS A 477 -25.66 11.17 -21.95
CA LYS A 477 -26.44 11.24 -20.68
C LYS A 477 -27.88 11.68 -20.91
N ALA A 478 -28.14 12.61 -21.82
CA ALA A 478 -29.49 13.03 -22.15
C ALA A 478 -30.32 11.87 -22.76
N GLU A 479 -29.67 11.00 -23.51
CA GLU A 479 -30.23 9.77 -24.07
C GLU A 479 -30.23 8.58 -23.12
N LYS A 480 -29.63 8.72 -21.91
CA LYS A 480 -29.47 7.68 -20.87
C LYS A 480 -28.73 6.44 -21.37
N ARG A 481 -27.67 6.62 -22.12
CA ARG A 481 -26.84 5.55 -22.67
C ARG A 481 -25.36 5.81 -22.49
N ASP A 482 -24.58 4.77 -22.68
CA ASP A 482 -23.14 4.85 -22.82
C ASP A 482 -22.72 5.48 -24.15
N LEU A 483 -21.45 5.84 -24.31
CA LEU A 483 -20.93 6.32 -25.59
C LEU A 483 -20.89 5.20 -26.63
N LEU A 484 -21.34 5.51 -27.84
CA LEU A 484 -21.14 4.64 -28.99
C LEU A 484 -19.64 4.56 -29.34
N ILE A 485 -19.23 3.49 -30.04
CA ILE A 485 -17.83 3.31 -30.45
C ILE A 485 -17.29 4.51 -31.25
N SER A 486 -18.09 5.09 -32.12
CA SER A 486 -17.73 6.28 -32.90
C SER A 486 -17.51 7.51 -32.02
N GLU A 487 -18.33 7.69 -30.99
CA GLU A 487 -18.21 8.77 -30.00
C GLU A 487 -17.00 8.52 -29.07
N ALA A 488 -16.79 7.28 -28.65
CA ALA A 488 -15.61 6.91 -27.82
C ALA A 488 -14.29 7.19 -28.58
N LEU A 489 -14.20 6.85 -29.87
CA LEU A 489 -13.03 7.19 -30.69
C LEU A 489 -12.85 8.70 -30.83
N GLN A 490 -13.94 9.49 -30.99
CA GLN A 490 -13.85 10.96 -30.99
C GLN A 490 -13.36 11.53 -29.67
N VAL A 491 -13.77 10.97 -28.52
CA VAL A 491 -13.22 11.33 -27.21
C VAL A 491 -11.72 11.13 -27.17
N LEU A 492 -11.22 9.98 -27.67
CA LEU A 492 -9.78 9.72 -27.75
C LEU A 492 -9.06 10.76 -28.64
N GLU A 493 -9.63 11.12 -29.79
CA GLU A 493 -9.07 12.13 -30.71
C GLU A 493 -9.02 13.52 -30.06
N HIS A 494 -10.04 13.90 -29.30
CA HIS A 494 -10.05 15.16 -28.53
C HIS A 494 -8.90 15.24 -27.50
N TYR A 495 -8.41 14.08 -27.05
CA TYR A 495 -7.23 13.93 -26.18
C TYR A 495 -5.95 13.60 -26.94
N GLN A 496 -5.96 13.76 -28.28
CA GLN A 496 -4.81 13.49 -29.16
C GLN A 496 -4.28 12.06 -29.03
N ILE A 497 -5.13 11.11 -28.70
CA ILE A 497 -4.84 9.67 -28.77
C ILE A 497 -5.15 9.25 -30.21
N PRO A 498 -4.14 8.75 -30.96
CA PRO A 498 -4.36 8.41 -32.34
C PRO A 498 -5.35 7.26 -32.51
N THR A 499 -6.33 7.42 -33.39
CA THR A 499 -7.31 6.39 -33.74
C THR A 499 -7.12 5.95 -35.18
N VAL A 500 -7.73 4.84 -35.54
CA VAL A 500 -7.87 4.44 -36.94
C VAL A 500 -8.99 5.26 -37.59
N PRO A 501 -8.83 5.79 -38.81
CA PRO A 501 -9.91 6.49 -39.51
C PRO A 501 -11.15 5.61 -39.56
N SER A 502 -12.30 6.16 -39.15
CA SER A 502 -13.53 5.40 -38.98
C SER A 502 -14.72 6.19 -39.54
N VAL A 503 -15.54 5.56 -40.33
CA VAL A 503 -16.72 6.20 -40.92
C VAL A 503 -17.96 5.35 -40.71
N MET A 504 -19.02 5.94 -40.19
CA MET A 504 -20.34 5.30 -40.03
C MET A 504 -21.06 5.18 -41.38
N ALA A 505 -21.73 4.05 -41.60
CA ALA A 505 -22.57 3.80 -42.74
C ALA A 505 -23.79 2.96 -42.30
N MET A 506 -24.98 3.25 -42.93
CA MET A 506 -26.24 2.62 -42.55
C MET A 506 -26.80 1.72 -43.66
N THR A 507 -26.31 1.87 -44.89
CA THR A 507 -26.81 1.15 -46.06
C THR A 507 -25.66 0.44 -46.80
N VAL A 508 -26.00 -0.55 -47.64
CA VAL A 508 -25.03 -1.27 -48.48
C VAL A 508 -24.24 -0.30 -49.36
N ASP A 509 -24.95 0.64 -50.02
CA ASP A 509 -24.32 1.61 -50.93
C ASP A 509 -23.36 2.52 -50.18
N GLU A 510 -23.73 2.99 -48.98
CA GLU A 510 -22.85 3.80 -48.13
C GLU A 510 -21.61 3.04 -47.69
N VAL A 511 -21.77 1.78 -47.22
CA VAL A 511 -20.65 0.95 -46.80
C VAL A 511 -19.66 0.72 -47.94
N GLN A 512 -20.18 0.43 -49.17
CA GLN A 512 -19.33 0.27 -50.34
C GLN A 512 -18.60 1.57 -50.69
N SER A 513 -19.30 2.71 -50.73
CA SER A 513 -18.73 4.02 -51.02
C SER A 513 -17.64 4.42 -50.00
N VAL A 514 -17.89 4.16 -48.70
CA VAL A 514 -16.94 4.41 -47.63
C VAL A 514 -15.70 3.51 -47.76
N ALA A 515 -15.89 2.22 -48.04
CA ALA A 515 -14.80 1.27 -48.21
C ALA A 515 -13.88 1.63 -49.38
N GLU A 516 -14.46 2.11 -50.49
CA GLU A 516 -13.70 2.59 -51.66
C GLU A 516 -12.84 3.83 -51.31
N LYS A 517 -13.42 4.75 -50.53
CA LYS A 517 -12.67 5.96 -50.10
C LYS A 517 -11.56 5.67 -49.11
N LEU A 518 -11.77 4.72 -48.20
CA LEU A 518 -10.78 4.31 -47.21
C LEU A 518 -9.68 3.44 -47.80
N GLY A 519 -9.97 2.72 -48.89
CA GLY A 519 -9.06 1.78 -49.54
C GLY A 519 -9.13 0.39 -48.92
N TYR A 520 -9.09 -0.63 -49.76
CA TYR A 520 -9.12 -2.05 -49.32
C TYR A 520 -7.73 -2.55 -48.87
N PRO A 521 -7.70 -3.54 -47.97
CA PRO A 521 -8.82 -4.16 -47.27
C PRO A 521 -9.39 -3.32 -46.14
N VAL A 522 -10.69 -3.52 -45.82
CA VAL A 522 -11.38 -2.85 -44.72
C VAL A 522 -11.89 -3.85 -43.69
N ALA A 523 -12.16 -3.33 -42.48
CA ALA A 523 -12.89 -4.01 -41.41
C ALA A 523 -14.24 -3.30 -41.20
N MET A 524 -15.28 -4.04 -40.84
CA MET A 524 -16.58 -3.55 -40.47
C MET A 524 -16.97 -3.98 -39.07
N LYS A 525 -17.56 -3.09 -38.29
CA LYS A 525 -18.04 -3.35 -36.93
C LYS A 525 -19.44 -2.82 -36.73
N ILE A 526 -20.34 -3.65 -36.20
CA ILE A 526 -21.71 -3.21 -35.86
C ILE A 526 -21.66 -2.17 -34.74
N VAL A 527 -22.55 -1.19 -34.82
CA VAL A 527 -22.74 -0.16 -33.80
C VAL A 527 -24.17 -0.26 -33.29
N ALA A 528 -24.31 -0.67 -32.04
CA ALA A 528 -25.56 -0.78 -31.33
C ALA A 528 -25.29 -0.76 -29.81
N GLU A 529 -26.13 -0.04 -29.06
CA GLU A 529 -26.04 0.08 -27.61
C GLU A 529 -26.13 -1.28 -26.91
N GLN A 530 -27.03 -2.15 -27.36
CA GLN A 530 -27.32 -3.44 -26.72
C GLN A 530 -26.31 -4.53 -27.03
N ILE A 531 -25.30 -4.29 -27.90
CA ILE A 531 -24.34 -5.29 -28.35
C ILE A 531 -22.93 -4.93 -27.85
N SER A 532 -22.59 -5.40 -26.65
CA SER A 532 -21.29 -5.14 -26.02
C SER A 532 -20.17 -6.05 -26.55
N HIS A 533 -20.46 -7.35 -26.80
CA HIS A 533 -19.50 -8.35 -27.31
C HIS A 533 -19.73 -8.63 -28.79
N LYS A 534 -19.30 -7.68 -29.64
CA LYS A 534 -19.58 -7.68 -31.09
C LYS A 534 -19.02 -8.91 -31.80
N SER A 535 -17.86 -9.41 -31.41
CA SER A 535 -17.20 -10.58 -32.02
C SER A 535 -17.99 -11.87 -31.87
N ASP A 536 -18.62 -12.08 -30.69
CA ASP A 536 -19.33 -13.31 -30.35
C ASP A 536 -20.59 -13.52 -31.20
N VAL A 537 -21.14 -12.45 -31.71
CA VAL A 537 -22.37 -12.44 -32.53
C VAL A 537 -22.11 -12.18 -34.03
N GLY A 538 -20.83 -12.24 -34.42
CA GLY A 538 -20.46 -11.97 -35.83
C GLY A 538 -20.56 -10.48 -36.21
N GLY A 539 -20.61 -9.60 -35.22
CA GLY A 539 -20.70 -8.13 -35.41
C GLY A 539 -19.39 -7.48 -35.83
N VAL A 540 -18.32 -8.26 -36.07
CA VAL A 540 -17.04 -7.79 -36.61
C VAL A 540 -16.68 -8.64 -37.83
N GLN A 541 -16.37 -8.00 -38.95
CA GLN A 541 -15.95 -8.61 -40.20
C GLN A 541 -14.62 -7.99 -40.62
N LEU A 542 -13.63 -8.83 -40.86
CA LEU A 542 -12.24 -8.40 -41.14
C LEU A 542 -11.81 -8.85 -42.55
N ASN A 543 -10.75 -8.21 -43.06
CA ASN A 543 -10.10 -8.56 -44.33
C ASN A 543 -11.05 -8.52 -45.54
N LEU A 544 -11.91 -7.50 -45.65
CA LEU A 544 -12.79 -7.30 -46.78
C LEU A 544 -12.05 -6.59 -47.90
N HIS A 545 -11.76 -7.31 -48.97
CA HIS A 545 -10.79 -6.92 -49.98
C HIS A 545 -11.39 -6.20 -51.20
N ASN A 546 -12.70 -6.14 -51.32
CA ASN A 546 -13.39 -5.49 -52.47
C ASN A 546 -14.85 -5.13 -52.12
N SER A 547 -15.49 -4.35 -52.99
CA SER A 547 -16.83 -3.85 -52.82
C SER A 547 -17.89 -4.98 -52.67
N GLN A 548 -17.74 -6.09 -53.43
CA GLN A 548 -18.66 -7.22 -53.34
C GLN A 548 -18.52 -7.95 -51.97
N ALA A 549 -17.30 -8.15 -51.46
CA ALA A 549 -17.08 -8.75 -50.15
C ALA A 549 -17.68 -7.88 -49.02
N VAL A 550 -17.56 -6.57 -49.15
CA VAL A 550 -18.15 -5.59 -48.21
C VAL A 550 -19.68 -5.67 -48.21
N ALA A 551 -20.32 -5.69 -49.40
CA ALA A 551 -21.77 -5.81 -49.50
C ALA A 551 -22.29 -7.10 -48.88
N ALA A 552 -21.69 -8.24 -49.27
CA ALA A 552 -22.07 -9.56 -48.74
C ALA A 552 -21.88 -9.67 -47.22
N ALA A 553 -20.79 -9.12 -46.69
CA ALA A 553 -20.49 -9.12 -45.27
C ALA A 553 -21.48 -8.21 -44.48
N PHE A 554 -21.90 -7.08 -45.07
CA PHE A 554 -22.90 -6.20 -44.45
C PHE A 554 -24.24 -6.92 -44.34
N GLU A 555 -24.73 -7.53 -45.44
CA GLU A 555 -26.02 -8.24 -45.46
C GLU A 555 -26.03 -9.43 -44.49
N ASP A 556 -24.98 -10.20 -44.47
CA ASP A 556 -24.81 -11.33 -43.53
C ASP A 556 -24.79 -10.85 -42.08
N MET A 557 -23.99 -9.81 -41.76
CA MET A 557 -23.94 -9.21 -40.46
C MET A 557 -25.30 -8.72 -39.99
N MET A 558 -26.01 -7.93 -40.82
CA MET A 558 -27.31 -7.40 -40.48
C MET A 558 -28.37 -8.50 -40.26
N THR A 559 -28.30 -9.60 -41.05
CA THR A 559 -29.19 -10.73 -40.90
C THR A 559 -28.94 -11.47 -39.59
N ARG A 560 -27.68 -11.78 -39.25
CA ARG A 560 -27.32 -12.45 -38.00
C ARG A 560 -27.66 -11.62 -36.76
N ILE A 561 -27.36 -10.33 -36.78
CA ILE A 561 -27.64 -9.45 -35.66
C ILE A 561 -29.14 -9.33 -35.43
N HIS A 562 -29.93 -9.18 -36.50
CA HIS A 562 -31.40 -9.10 -36.40
C HIS A 562 -32.03 -10.40 -35.87
N GLN A 563 -31.43 -11.56 -36.19
CA GLN A 563 -31.83 -12.87 -35.63
C GLN A 563 -31.47 -13.03 -34.16
N ALA A 564 -30.27 -12.58 -33.77
CA ALA A 564 -29.78 -12.72 -32.41
C ALA A 564 -30.37 -11.69 -31.44
N TYR A 565 -30.66 -10.48 -31.95
CA TYR A 565 -31.16 -9.32 -31.19
C TYR A 565 -32.28 -8.60 -31.94
N PRO A 566 -33.50 -9.19 -32.03
CA PRO A 566 -34.58 -8.63 -32.81
C PRO A 566 -35.03 -7.22 -32.38
N GLU A 567 -34.86 -6.91 -31.10
CA GLU A 567 -35.26 -5.64 -30.48
C GLU A 567 -34.12 -4.61 -30.42
N ALA A 568 -32.89 -4.95 -30.89
CA ALA A 568 -31.76 -4.06 -30.83
C ALA A 568 -31.94 -2.89 -31.84
N LYS A 569 -31.74 -1.69 -31.34
CA LYS A 569 -31.63 -0.50 -32.19
C LYS A 569 -30.24 -0.47 -32.79
N LEU A 570 -30.15 -0.64 -34.11
CA LEU A 570 -28.88 -0.58 -34.82
C LEU A 570 -28.62 0.87 -35.27
N ASP A 571 -27.49 1.44 -34.83
CA ASP A 571 -27.05 2.79 -35.19
C ASP A 571 -26.28 2.82 -36.52
N GLY A 572 -25.88 1.63 -37.03
CA GLY A 572 -25.16 1.45 -38.28
C GLY A 572 -23.97 0.51 -38.18
N VAL A 573 -23.07 0.62 -39.13
CA VAL A 573 -21.81 -0.14 -39.20
C VAL A 573 -20.65 0.85 -39.31
N LEU A 574 -19.62 0.64 -38.49
CA LEU A 574 -18.38 1.40 -38.54
C LEU A 574 -17.44 0.73 -39.54
N VAL A 575 -16.99 1.43 -40.55
CA VAL A 575 -16.02 0.97 -41.55
C VAL A 575 -14.68 1.59 -41.27
N GLN A 576 -13.62 0.76 -41.23
CA GLN A 576 -12.24 1.12 -40.91
C GLN A 576 -11.28 0.48 -41.90
N PRO A 577 -10.18 1.14 -42.32
CA PRO A 577 -9.11 0.44 -43.04
C PRO A 577 -8.53 -0.69 -42.18
N MET A 578 -8.17 -1.78 -42.81
CA MET A 578 -7.55 -2.91 -42.11
C MET A 578 -6.12 -2.53 -41.69
N VAL A 579 -5.85 -2.65 -40.39
CA VAL A 579 -4.54 -2.34 -39.84
C VAL A 579 -3.75 -3.63 -39.64
N THR A 580 -2.55 -3.71 -40.23
CA THR A 580 -1.66 -4.88 -40.16
C THR A 580 -0.32 -4.51 -39.52
N GLY A 581 0.39 -5.50 -38.99
CA GLY A 581 1.69 -5.30 -38.31
C GLY A 581 1.56 -4.81 -36.88
N GLY A 582 2.69 -4.49 -36.25
CA GLY A 582 2.76 -4.02 -34.87
C GLY A 582 2.41 -5.08 -33.81
N ARG A 583 2.22 -4.61 -32.57
CA ARG A 583 1.79 -5.43 -31.41
C ARG A 583 0.53 -4.81 -30.78
N GLU A 584 -0.26 -5.66 -30.18
CA GLU A 584 -1.47 -5.22 -29.48
C GLU A 584 -1.21 -5.02 -28.00
N LEU A 585 -1.65 -3.87 -27.51
CA LEU A 585 -1.81 -3.58 -26.09
C LEU A 585 -3.28 -3.37 -25.77
N ILE A 586 -3.64 -3.64 -24.53
CA ILE A 586 -4.91 -3.23 -23.95
C ILE A 586 -4.59 -2.09 -22.98
N LEU A 587 -5.26 -0.97 -23.14
CA LEU A 587 -5.25 0.13 -22.21
C LEU A 587 -6.64 0.32 -21.65
N GLY A 588 -6.73 0.54 -20.36
CA GLY A 588 -8.02 0.77 -19.72
C GLY A 588 -7.94 1.74 -18.56
N GLY A 589 -9.09 2.10 -18.07
CA GLY A 589 -9.23 2.87 -16.86
C GLY A 589 -10.60 2.78 -16.25
N ARG A 590 -10.67 2.95 -14.93
CA ARG A 590 -11.93 2.99 -14.19
C ARG A 590 -11.84 3.93 -13.00
N GLN A 591 -12.99 4.40 -12.54
CA GLN A 591 -13.10 5.12 -11.28
C GLN A 591 -13.10 4.13 -10.12
N ASP A 592 -12.25 4.37 -9.14
CA ASP A 592 -12.25 3.65 -7.86
C ASP A 592 -12.75 4.59 -6.76
N PRO A 593 -13.70 4.14 -5.90
CA PRO A 593 -14.33 5.03 -4.92
C PRO A 593 -13.35 5.56 -3.85
N GLN A 594 -12.21 4.89 -3.61
CA GLN A 594 -11.23 5.28 -2.59
C GLN A 594 -10.02 5.98 -3.19
N PHE A 595 -9.56 5.52 -4.36
CA PHE A 595 -8.33 6.02 -5.00
C PHE A 595 -8.59 6.92 -6.21
N GLY A 596 -9.84 7.06 -6.66
CA GLY A 596 -10.18 7.81 -7.88
C GLY A 596 -9.77 7.07 -9.16
N PRO A 597 -9.43 7.78 -10.25
CA PRO A 597 -9.16 7.13 -11.53
C PRO A 597 -7.95 6.20 -11.48
N ILE A 598 -8.11 4.98 -11.98
CA ILE A 598 -7.09 3.96 -12.14
C ILE A 598 -6.82 3.77 -13.62
N VAL A 599 -5.56 3.68 -14.00
CA VAL A 599 -5.11 3.37 -15.36
C VAL A 599 -4.51 1.97 -15.41
N LEU A 600 -4.81 1.25 -16.48
CA LEU A 600 -4.37 -0.13 -16.73
C LEU A 600 -3.65 -0.22 -18.07
N VAL A 601 -2.60 -1.05 -18.13
CA VAL A 601 -2.01 -1.53 -19.38
C VAL A 601 -1.74 -3.03 -19.30
N GLY A 602 -2.02 -3.74 -20.39
CA GLY A 602 -1.73 -5.17 -20.56
C GLY A 602 -1.31 -5.50 -21.99
N LEU A 603 -0.78 -6.69 -22.20
CA LEU A 603 -0.60 -7.23 -23.54
C LEU A 603 -1.95 -7.59 -24.14
N GLY A 604 -2.16 -7.33 -25.43
CA GLY A 604 -3.37 -7.66 -26.18
C GLY A 604 -3.26 -8.96 -26.99
N GLY A 605 -4.33 -9.29 -27.70
CA GLY A 605 -4.40 -10.48 -28.54
C GLY A 605 -4.35 -11.78 -27.73
N ILE A 606 -3.80 -12.84 -28.31
CA ILE A 606 -3.68 -14.18 -27.69
C ILE A 606 -2.88 -14.17 -26.37
N PHE A 607 -2.12 -13.12 -26.11
CA PHE A 607 -1.29 -13.00 -24.90
C PHE A 607 -2.10 -12.68 -23.66
N VAL A 608 -3.32 -12.13 -23.79
CA VAL A 608 -4.24 -11.86 -22.66
C VAL A 608 -4.55 -13.14 -21.91
N GLU A 609 -4.88 -14.24 -22.64
CA GLU A 609 -5.23 -15.54 -22.07
C GLU A 609 -4.04 -16.27 -21.47
N ILE A 610 -2.82 -16.02 -21.98
CA ILE A 610 -1.59 -16.71 -21.54
C ILE A 610 -1.00 -16.09 -20.29
N PHE A 611 -0.99 -14.77 -20.20
CA PHE A 611 -0.28 -14.06 -19.11
C PHE A 611 -1.20 -13.55 -18.02
N GLU A 612 -2.49 -13.34 -18.30
CA GLU A 612 -3.51 -12.79 -17.36
C GLU A 612 -3.00 -11.59 -16.54
N GLU A 613 -2.06 -10.83 -17.10
CA GLU A 613 -1.30 -9.82 -16.36
C GLU A 613 -1.48 -8.43 -16.93
N SER A 614 -1.87 -7.54 -16.04
CA SER A 614 -1.93 -6.11 -16.31
C SER A 614 -1.21 -5.33 -15.22
N GLN A 615 -0.68 -4.16 -15.57
CA GLN A 615 -0.15 -3.19 -14.63
C GLN A 615 -1.19 -2.12 -14.35
N LEU A 616 -1.44 -1.87 -13.08
CA LEU A 616 -2.39 -0.86 -12.60
C LEU A 616 -1.64 0.28 -11.92
N ARG A 617 -2.11 1.53 -12.13
CA ARG A 617 -1.63 2.69 -11.35
C ARG A 617 -2.76 3.68 -11.12
N VAL A 618 -2.67 4.40 -10.01
CA VAL A 618 -3.56 5.51 -9.68
C VAL A 618 -3.15 6.74 -10.50
N ALA A 619 -4.11 7.35 -11.20
CA ALA A 619 -3.90 8.61 -11.92
C ALA A 619 -3.83 9.81 -10.94
N PRO A 620 -3.15 10.93 -11.29
CA PRO A 620 -2.46 11.18 -12.55
C PRO A 620 -1.11 10.47 -12.63
N LEU A 621 -0.72 10.06 -13.84
CA LEU A 621 0.54 9.38 -14.09
C LEU A 621 1.66 10.36 -14.37
N ALA A 622 2.81 10.15 -13.72
CA ALA A 622 4.07 10.73 -14.17
C ALA A 622 4.67 9.89 -15.32
N ARG A 623 5.45 10.52 -16.22
CA ARG A 623 6.06 9.83 -17.36
C ARG A 623 6.84 8.58 -16.98
N ARG A 624 7.66 8.68 -15.94
CA ARG A 624 8.42 7.55 -15.42
C ARG A 624 7.50 6.40 -14.97
N THR A 625 6.39 6.69 -14.31
CA THR A 625 5.42 5.68 -13.86
C THR A 625 4.79 4.95 -15.07
N ALA A 626 4.46 5.68 -16.15
CA ALA A 626 3.93 5.07 -17.37
C ALA A 626 4.96 4.17 -18.06
N VAL A 627 6.25 4.56 -18.09
CA VAL A 627 7.34 3.71 -18.56
C VAL A 627 7.46 2.45 -17.73
N GLU A 628 7.51 2.57 -16.38
CA GLU A 628 7.59 1.43 -15.46
C GLU A 628 6.40 0.47 -15.61
N MET A 629 5.20 0.95 -15.94
CA MET A 629 4.03 0.11 -16.21
C MET A 629 4.26 -0.82 -17.40
N ILE A 630 4.82 -0.32 -18.49
CA ILE A 630 5.07 -1.10 -19.70
C ILE A 630 6.26 -2.04 -19.49
N GLU A 631 7.36 -1.57 -18.90
CA GLU A 631 8.57 -2.36 -18.66
C GLU A 631 8.34 -3.54 -17.70
N ASN A 632 7.41 -3.39 -16.75
CA ASN A 632 7.06 -4.43 -15.78
C ASN A 632 6.04 -5.45 -16.30
N LEU A 633 5.59 -5.37 -17.56
CA LEU A 633 4.80 -6.43 -18.17
C LEU A 633 5.68 -7.68 -18.37
N ARG A 634 5.21 -8.87 -17.99
CA ARG A 634 5.98 -10.12 -18.15
C ARG A 634 6.40 -10.38 -19.61
N GLY A 635 5.56 -9.95 -20.54
CA GLY A 635 5.86 -10.02 -21.97
C GLY A 635 6.61 -8.81 -22.52
N TYR A 636 7.19 -7.93 -21.71
CA TYR A 636 7.91 -6.74 -22.18
C TYR A 636 8.94 -7.05 -23.29
N GLN A 637 9.63 -8.17 -23.18
CA GLN A 637 10.62 -8.60 -24.19
C GLN A 637 10.03 -8.74 -25.61
N ILE A 638 8.73 -8.99 -25.73
CA ILE A 638 8.01 -9.05 -27.01
C ILE A 638 7.91 -7.64 -27.62
N LEU A 639 7.73 -6.63 -26.77
CA LEU A 639 7.68 -5.22 -27.17
C LEU A 639 9.07 -4.67 -27.46
N ALA A 640 10.06 -5.08 -26.67
CA ALA A 640 11.46 -4.66 -26.80
C ALA A 640 12.20 -5.28 -28.00
N GLY A 641 11.58 -6.25 -28.72
CA GLY A 641 12.14 -6.79 -29.96
C GLY A 641 13.00 -8.06 -29.77
N ALA A 642 12.65 -8.93 -28.83
CA ALA A 642 13.35 -10.20 -28.61
C ALA A 642 13.23 -11.17 -29.81
N ARG A 643 14.24 -12.04 -29.99
CA ARG A 643 14.27 -13.13 -30.96
C ARG A 643 14.12 -12.71 -32.43
N GLY A 644 14.74 -11.57 -32.82
CA GLY A 644 14.74 -11.11 -34.22
C GLY A 644 13.50 -10.31 -34.64
N HIS A 645 12.55 -10.07 -33.73
CA HIS A 645 11.47 -9.11 -33.95
C HIS A 645 11.97 -7.68 -33.74
N LYS A 646 11.48 -6.73 -34.53
CA LYS A 646 11.76 -5.32 -34.33
C LYS A 646 11.06 -4.81 -33.06
N ARG A 647 11.71 -3.88 -32.37
CA ARG A 647 11.13 -3.14 -31.24
C ARG A 647 9.90 -2.36 -31.71
N VAL A 648 8.88 -2.25 -30.85
CA VAL A 648 7.74 -1.37 -31.10
C VAL A 648 7.95 0.00 -30.47
N ASP A 649 7.18 0.98 -30.91
CA ASP A 649 7.22 2.36 -30.42
C ASP A 649 6.64 2.45 -29.00
N ILE A 650 7.46 2.05 -28.01
CA ILE A 650 7.10 2.09 -26.58
C ILE A 650 6.76 3.52 -26.16
N GLU A 651 7.43 4.52 -26.74
CA GLU A 651 7.20 5.91 -26.41
C GLU A 651 5.79 6.38 -26.78
N ALA A 652 5.27 5.97 -27.95
CA ALA A 652 3.90 6.23 -28.36
C ALA A 652 2.87 5.59 -27.42
N ALA A 653 3.16 4.39 -26.88
CA ALA A 653 2.31 3.74 -25.89
C ALA A 653 2.35 4.48 -24.53
N VAL A 654 3.51 4.95 -24.09
CA VAL A 654 3.68 5.78 -22.88
C VAL A 654 2.88 7.07 -23.00
N GLU A 655 3.00 7.79 -24.13
CA GLU A 655 2.26 9.01 -24.40
C GLU A 655 0.73 8.77 -24.37
N THR A 656 0.29 7.63 -24.89
CA THR A 656 -1.14 7.25 -24.86
C THR A 656 -1.62 7.01 -23.42
N LEU A 657 -0.83 6.32 -22.59
CA LEU A 657 -1.14 6.12 -21.16
C LEU A 657 -1.26 7.45 -20.40
N LEU A 658 -0.37 8.39 -20.66
CA LEU A 658 -0.36 9.70 -20.01
C LEU A 658 -1.59 10.52 -20.38
N LYS A 659 -1.96 10.52 -21.68
CA LYS A 659 -3.17 11.19 -22.17
C LYS A 659 -4.45 10.53 -21.64
N LEU A 660 -4.49 9.20 -21.57
CA LEU A 660 -5.58 8.44 -20.94
C LEU A 660 -5.72 8.80 -19.47
N SER A 661 -4.61 8.89 -18.75
CA SER A 661 -4.57 9.31 -17.35
C SER A 661 -5.16 10.72 -17.16
N GLN A 662 -4.83 11.66 -18.04
CA GLN A 662 -5.41 13.01 -18.00
C GLN A 662 -6.92 12.99 -18.31
N LEU A 663 -7.35 12.24 -19.32
CA LEU A 663 -8.76 12.10 -19.69
C LEU A 663 -9.62 11.63 -18.50
N LEU A 664 -9.17 10.59 -17.80
CA LEU A 664 -9.88 10.05 -16.64
C LEU A 664 -9.87 10.99 -15.43
N MET A 665 -8.85 11.83 -15.29
CA MET A 665 -8.82 12.88 -14.26
C MET A 665 -9.74 14.05 -14.58
N ASP A 666 -9.85 14.41 -15.87
CA ASP A 666 -10.67 15.52 -16.32
C ASP A 666 -12.17 15.20 -16.32
N PHE A 667 -12.55 13.91 -16.47
CA PHE A 667 -13.93 13.44 -16.58
C PHE A 667 -14.24 12.31 -15.58
N PRO A 668 -14.55 12.64 -14.32
CA PRO A 668 -14.96 11.66 -13.32
C PRO A 668 -16.23 10.89 -13.70
N GLU A 669 -17.03 11.43 -14.62
CA GLU A 669 -18.25 10.81 -15.16
C GLU A 669 -17.95 9.56 -16.01
N ILE A 670 -16.73 9.39 -16.48
CA ILE A 670 -16.29 8.17 -17.15
C ILE A 670 -16.04 7.10 -16.07
N LYS A 671 -17.01 6.20 -15.91
CA LYS A 671 -16.94 5.09 -14.96
C LYS A 671 -15.90 4.05 -15.37
N GLU A 672 -15.88 3.72 -16.66
CA GLU A 672 -14.94 2.76 -17.25
C GLU A 672 -14.57 3.17 -18.68
N LEU A 673 -13.32 2.98 -19.05
CA LEU A 673 -12.81 3.19 -20.40
C LEU A 673 -11.91 2.02 -20.76
N ASP A 674 -12.09 1.47 -21.98
CA ASP A 674 -11.27 0.39 -22.54
C ASP A 674 -10.86 0.72 -23.97
N ILE A 675 -9.58 0.61 -24.28
CA ILE A 675 -8.98 0.68 -25.62
C ILE A 675 -8.47 -0.72 -25.93
N ASN A 676 -9.16 -1.47 -26.78
CA ASN A 676 -8.87 -2.88 -27.03
C ASN A 676 -9.16 -3.28 -28.49
N PRO A 677 -8.10 -3.37 -29.33
CA PRO A 677 -6.70 -3.12 -28.99
C PRO A 677 -6.19 -1.71 -29.30
N LEU A 678 -5.11 -1.31 -28.61
CA LEU A 678 -4.18 -0.30 -29.08
C LEU A 678 -3.10 -1.02 -29.91
N ARG A 679 -3.01 -0.73 -31.21
CA ARG A 679 -1.98 -1.25 -32.09
C ARG A 679 -0.74 -0.36 -32.01
N VAL A 680 0.37 -0.89 -31.53
CA VAL A 680 1.67 -0.19 -31.45
C VAL A 680 2.58 -0.73 -32.55
N PHE A 681 3.01 0.15 -33.44
CA PHE A 681 3.83 -0.20 -34.61
C PHE A 681 5.32 -0.27 -34.26
N HIS A 682 6.19 -0.38 -35.25
CA HIS A 682 7.62 -0.34 -35.02
C HIS A 682 8.08 1.05 -34.55
N ASP A 683 9.29 1.11 -34.00
CA ASP A 683 9.89 2.33 -33.48
C ASP A 683 9.69 3.51 -34.47
N GLU A 684 9.26 4.66 -33.97
CA GLU A 684 8.94 5.90 -34.70
C GLU A 684 7.68 5.85 -35.62
N GLU A 685 6.96 4.72 -35.68
CA GLU A 685 5.73 4.60 -36.48
C GLU A 685 4.46 4.90 -35.66
N GLY A 686 4.59 5.05 -34.36
CA GLY A 686 3.51 5.43 -33.46
C GLY A 686 2.57 4.27 -33.06
N CYS A 687 1.37 4.64 -32.65
CA CYS A 687 0.30 3.69 -32.28
C CYS A 687 -1.06 4.18 -32.76
N ARG A 688 -2.08 3.28 -32.76
CA ARG A 688 -3.48 3.63 -33.09
C ARG A 688 -4.46 2.79 -32.27
N ALA A 689 -5.46 3.43 -31.70
CA ALA A 689 -6.61 2.75 -31.10
C ALA A 689 -7.52 2.24 -32.22
N LEU A 690 -7.79 0.93 -32.23
CA LEU A 690 -8.66 0.30 -33.23
C LEU A 690 -10.10 0.16 -32.73
N ASP A 691 -10.27 0.11 -31.41
CA ASP A 691 -11.57 0.04 -30.76
C ASP A 691 -11.51 0.76 -29.42
N ALA A 692 -12.63 1.34 -29.00
CA ALA A 692 -12.78 1.96 -27.72
C ALA A 692 -14.19 1.79 -27.17
N ARG A 693 -14.28 1.62 -25.85
CA ARG A 693 -15.54 1.57 -25.10
C ARG A 693 -15.46 2.54 -23.94
N ILE A 694 -16.49 3.35 -23.75
CA ILE A 694 -16.61 4.27 -22.62
C ILE A 694 -17.98 4.10 -21.98
N ILE A 695 -17.98 3.73 -20.71
CA ILE A 695 -19.16 3.58 -19.86
C ILE A 695 -19.25 4.81 -18.96
N LEU A 696 -20.43 5.40 -18.87
CA LEU A 696 -20.70 6.58 -18.07
C LEU A 696 -21.36 6.22 -16.73
N ASP A 697 -21.21 7.10 -15.77
CA ASP A 697 -22.02 7.12 -14.56
C ASP A 697 -23.31 7.90 -14.89
N LEU A 698 -24.40 7.15 -15.14
CA LEU A 698 -25.68 7.65 -15.68
C LEU A 698 -26.64 8.05 -14.55
#